data_cba7941415cb8e12a35be439a9cb4f26
#
_entry.id   cba7941415cb8e12a35be439a9cb4f26
#
_cell.length_a   1.000
_cell.length_b   1.000
_cell.length_c   1.000
_cell.angle_alpha   90.00
_cell.angle_beta   90.00
_cell.angle_gamma   90.00
#
_symmetry.space_group_name_H-M   'P 1'
#
loop_
_entity.id
_entity.type
_entity.pdbx_description
1 polymer ?
#
loop_
_entity_poly.entity_id
_entity_poly.type
_entity_poly.pdbx_seq_one_letter_code
_entity_poly.pdbx_strand_id
1 'polypeptide(L)'
;MLTEEEKNAGLEGKIIPINIEEQMKSAYIDYSMSVIVSRALPDVRDGLKPVHRRILYDMSAELNLYSDKPTRKSARIVGDVLGKFHPHGDYSVYEAMVRMAQDWSMRYPLVDGQGNFGSMDGDSPAAMRYTEARMQKITDEVMADIDKDTIDWTLNFDDTIPEPTVLPTKIPLLLVNGASGIAVGMATNMAPHNLGEVIDACCAFVDNPEIACEELLKYVKGPDFPTGGIIYGYEGVREALLTGRGRVVMRARTEIEHTASGRECIVITEIPYMVNKAEMIKKIADLINEKKIEGISYINDESDRNGMRIIVILKHDAVASVVLNTLYKNTPLQTSFAVNNIALVNGRPMMLNLLDLVQHFVEHRHDVIVRRTRFDLAKAEKRLHIVLGLLIAQDNIDEIIHIIRAAKNPDLAKQAMMERFSLSDAQASAIIEMRLRALTGLEHDKLVAERNELEAQIAYFNDVLGSRELQMKIVKDELLEVKAKYGDERRSEIVYASEEFNPEDFYADDEMVITISHLGYIKRTPLAEYRTQNRGGVGAKGSATRDEDFIEHIYMATMHNTMLFFTEKGRCYWLKVYEIPEGTRSSKGRAIQNVIQIEPDDKVRAYINVKRLDDAEYVNNNYIIMCTKDGTIKKTKLEAYSRPRQNGVNAIVIREGDQLIEAKLTSGSAEVMIAAREGKAIRFNENTVRPIGRVGAGVRGISLDEGDEVVGMICIEPNSSQDVLVLSENGYGKRTDLDEYRITNRGGKGVKTINITEKTGKLISIQAVTDENDLMIINRSGLTIRTAVDQIRVAGRATQGVRIINLREGDAIASVIAVPANEEEEPAVLDGAGAPESESEENVSKEQ
;
A
#
# COMPACT_ATOMS: atom_id res chain seq x y z
N MET A 1 -22.63 69.06 -43.80
CA MET A 1 -21.32 68.48 -43.35
C MET A 1 -21.36 68.34 -41.83
N LEU A 2 -21.46 67.16 -41.35
CA LEU A 2 -21.35 66.96 -39.94
C LEU A 2 -19.94 67.29 -39.48
N THR A 3 -19.83 67.98 -38.36
CA THR A 3 -18.51 68.32 -37.74
C THR A 3 -17.74 67.08 -37.31
N GLU A 4 -16.41 67.14 -37.23
CA GLU A 4 -15.62 65.99 -36.74
C GLU A 4 -16.00 65.56 -35.32
N GLU A 5 -16.53 66.45 -34.48
CA GLU A 5 -17.09 66.14 -33.15
C GLU A 5 -18.38 65.30 -33.23
N GLU A 6 -19.25 65.60 -34.22
CA GLU A 6 -20.48 64.78 -34.41
C GLU A 6 -20.20 63.39 -35.04
N LYS A 7 -19.10 63.26 -35.75
CA LYS A 7 -18.63 61.95 -36.24
C LYS A 7 -17.98 61.11 -35.14
N ASN A 8 -17.30 61.76 -34.22
CA ASN A 8 -16.69 61.11 -33.07
C ASN A 8 -17.74 60.74 -32.00
N ALA A 9 -18.79 61.54 -31.81
CA ALA A 9 -19.90 61.19 -30.86
C ALA A 9 -20.72 59.96 -31.29
N GLY A 10 -20.70 59.62 -32.59
CA GLY A 10 -21.34 58.42 -33.11
C GLY A 10 -20.46 57.18 -33.07
N LEU A 11 -19.17 57.28 -32.71
CA LEU A 11 -18.18 56.21 -32.62
C LEU A 11 -17.75 55.90 -31.18
N GLU A 12 -18.15 56.69 -30.20
CA GLU A 12 -18.01 56.33 -28.80
C GLU A 12 -19.03 55.26 -28.46
N GLY A 13 -18.72 54.01 -28.82
CA GLY A 13 -19.34 52.87 -28.21
C GLY A 13 -19.24 53.02 -26.68
N LYS A 14 -20.34 52.82 -25.98
CA LYS A 14 -20.42 52.92 -24.53
C LYS A 14 -19.34 52.06 -23.89
N ILE A 15 -18.17 52.65 -23.61
CA ILE A 15 -17.07 51.93 -22.88
C ILE A 15 -17.54 51.73 -21.45
N ILE A 16 -17.89 50.49 -21.11
CA ILE A 16 -18.22 50.12 -19.77
C ILE A 16 -16.91 49.62 -19.12
N PRO A 17 -16.38 50.32 -18.12
CA PRO A 17 -15.21 49.83 -17.38
C PRO A 17 -15.58 48.52 -16.68
N ILE A 18 -14.89 47.44 -17.03
CA ILE A 18 -15.04 46.12 -16.40
C ILE A 18 -13.83 45.90 -15.51
N ASN A 19 -14.09 45.62 -14.22
CA ASN A 19 -13.06 45.22 -13.31
C ASN A 19 -12.61 43.78 -13.65
N ILE A 20 -11.37 43.61 -14.08
CA ILE A 20 -10.84 42.31 -14.50
C ILE A 20 -10.85 41.29 -13.34
N GLU A 21 -10.66 41.70 -12.09
CA GLU A 21 -10.73 40.81 -10.95
C GLU A 21 -12.15 40.26 -10.72
N GLU A 22 -13.16 41.11 -10.84
CA GLU A 22 -14.57 40.67 -10.67
C GLU A 22 -15.00 39.75 -11.81
N GLN A 23 -14.60 40.10 -13.04
CA GLN A 23 -14.89 39.29 -14.22
C GLN A 23 -14.21 37.93 -14.15
N MET A 24 -12.94 37.89 -13.72
CA MET A 24 -12.21 36.63 -13.56
C MET A 24 -12.78 35.79 -12.41
N LYS A 25 -13.18 36.38 -11.27
CA LYS A 25 -13.82 35.67 -10.18
C LYS A 25 -15.13 35.03 -10.63
N SER A 26 -16.00 35.81 -11.30
CA SER A 26 -17.27 35.28 -11.82
C SER A 26 -17.05 34.15 -12.82
N ALA A 27 -16.21 34.38 -13.85
CA ALA A 27 -15.93 33.36 -14.86
C ALA A 27 -15.27 32.09 -14.27
N TYR A 28 -14.41 32.23 -13.26
CA TYR A 28 -13.80 31.09 -12.60
C TYR A 28 -14.80 30.31 -11.74
N ILE A 29 -15.73 31.02 -11.05
CA ILE A 29 -16.82 30.36 -10.31
C ILE A 29 -17.72 29.59 -11.27
N ASP A 30 -18.14 30.20 -12.37
CA ASP A 30 -19.01 29.58 -13.38
C ASP A 30 -18.35 28.36 -14.00
N TYR A 31 -17.06 28.46 -14.37
CA TYR A 31 -16.27 27.33 -14.85
C TYR A 31 -16.18 26.23 -13.79
N SER A 32 -15.86 26.58 -12.55
CA SER A 32 -15.72 25.63 -11.45
C SER A 32 -17.02 24.88 -11.18
N MET A 33 -18.14 25.60 -11.15
CA MET A 33 -19.47 25.01 -10.98
C MET A 33 -19.81 24.06 -12.11
N SER A 34 -19.53 24.46 -13.37
CA SER A 34 -19.75 23.60 -14.54
C SER A 34 -18.91 22.32 -14.47
N VAL A 35 -17.62 22.41 -14.10
CA VAL A 35 -16.75 21.23 -13.96
C VAL A 35 -17.20 20.31 -12.85
N ILE A 36 -17.66 20.87 -11.73
CA ILE A 36 -18.13 20.09 -10.56
C ILE A 36 -19.45 19.37 -10.91
N VAL A 37 -20.46 20.11 -11.36
CA VAL A 37 -21.82 19.58 -11.51
C VAL A 37 -22.02 18.85 -12.82
N SER A 38 -21.43 19.34 -13.92
CA SER A 38 -21.73 18.85 -15.27
C SER A 38 -20.64 18.01 -15.93
N ARG A 39 -19.56 17.67 -15.20
CA ARG A 39 -18.43 16.92 -15.82
C ARG A 39 -17.83 15.85 -14.93
N ALA A 40 -17.27 16.23 -13.76
CA ALA A 40 -16.30 15.39 -13.04
C ALA A 40 -16.93 14.47 -11.99
N LEU A 41 -18.02 14.92 -11.32
CA LEU A 41 -18.60 14.18 -10.22
C LEU A 41 -19.83 13.36 -10.68
N PRO A 42 -20.03 12.15 -10.12
CA PRO A 42 -21.22 11.35 -10.35
C PRO A 42 -22.41 11.87 -9.52
N ASP A 43 -23.62 11.64 -9.99
CA ASP A 43 -24.85 11.80 -9.17
C ASP A 43 -24.98 10.61 -8.20
N VAL A 44 -25.35 10.86 -6.96
CA VAL A 44 -25.44 9.83 -5.93
C VAL A 44 -26.50 8.77 -6.25
N ARG A 45 -27.56 9.15 -6.98
CA ARG A 45 -28.73 8.31 -7.27
C ARG A 45 -28.44 7.23 -8.31
N ASP A 46 -27.79 7.58 -9.44
CA ASP A 46 -27.48 6.65 -10.53
C ASP A 46 -25.99 6.31 -10.67
N GLY A 47 -25.12 7.00 -9.93
CA GLY A 47 -23.67 6.75 -9.95
C GLY A 47 -22.97 7.17 -11.23
N LEU A 48 -23.62 7.88 -12.12
CA LEU A 48 -23.11 8.19 -13.44
C LEU A 48 -22.70 9.67 -13.55
N LYS A 49 -21.63 9.89 -14.31
CA LYS A 49 -21.30 11.23 -14.80
C LYS A 49 -22.18 11.56 -16.01
N PRO A 50 -22.37 12.83 -16.34
CA PRO A 50 -23.20 13.22 -17.48
C PRO A 50 -22.84 12.53 -18.80
N VAL A 51 -21.55 12.36 -19.11
CA VAL A 51 -21.12 11.66 -20.34
C VAL A 51 -21.58 10.20 -20.39
N HIS A 52 -21.46 9.46 -19.26
CA HIS A 52 -21.89 8.05 -19.20
C HIS A 52 -23.40 7.94 -19.34
N ARG A 53 -24.16 8.81 -18.65
CA ARG A 53 -25.61 8.86 -18.73
C ARG A 53 -26.10 9.14 -20.14
N ARG A 54 -25.50 10.10 -20.84
CA ARG A 54 -25.83 10.46 -22.21
C ARG A 54 -25.54 9.32 -23.20
N ILE A 55 -24.41 8.61 -23.03
CA ILE A 55 -24.08 7.45 -23.86
C ILE A 55 -25.12 6.34 -23.69
N LEU A 56 -25.45 5.97 -22.44
CA LEU A 56 -26.42 4.90 -22.20
C LEU A 56 -27.86 5.30 -22.67
N TYR A 57 -28.24 6.56 -22.47
CA TYR A 57 -29.51 7.06 -22.94
C TYR A 57 -29.60 7.02 -24.48
N ASP A 58 -28.59 7.50 -25.19
CA ASP A 58 -28.54 7.45 -26.66
C ASP A 58 -28.59 6.01 -27.18
N MET A 59 -27.82 5.12 -26.57
CA MET A 59 -27.80 3.70 -26.93
C MET A 59 -29.20 3.05 -26.77
N SER A 60 -29.96 3.43 -25.75
CA SER A 60 -31.29 2.86 -25.47
C SER A 60 -32.40 3.54 -26.27
N ALA A 61 -32.60 4.84 -26.10
CA ALA A 61 -33.75 5.56 -26.62
C ALA A 61 -33.64 5.88 -28.12
N GLU A 62 -32.45 6.31 -28.57
CA GLU A 62 -32.25 6.76 -29.93
C GLU A 62 -31.82 5.64 -30.90
N LEU A 63 -30.90 4.79 -30.44
CA LEU A 63 -30.32 3.73 -31.29
C LEU A 63 -30.92 2.34 -31.05
N ASN A 64 -31.71 2.14 -30.00
CA ASN A 64 -32.35 0.87 -29.61
C ASN A 64 -31.33 -0.28 -29.55
N LEU A 65 -30.19 -0.05 -28.88
CA LEU A 65 -29.06 -0.99 -28.75
C LEU A 65 -29.11 -1.78 -27.44
N TYR A 66 -30.26 -2.32 -27.09
CA TYR A 66 -30.39 -3.23 -25.92
C TYR A 66 -29.59 -4.52 -26.10
N SER A 67 -29.40 -5.26 -25.02
CA SER A 67 -28.54 -6.45 -24.96
C SER A 67 -28.94 -7.56 -25.93
N ASP A 68 -30.22 -7.62 -26.34
CA ASP A 68 -30.80 -8.57 -27.28
C ASP A 68 -30.65 -8.15 -28.77
N LYS A 69 -30.16 -6.91 -29.01
CA LYS A 69 -30.04 -6.34 -30.39
C LYS A 69 -28.63 -6.55 -30.95
N PRO A 70 -28.46 -6.48 -32.28
CA PRO A 70 -27.16 -6.51 -32.92
C PRO A 70 -26.30 -5.29 -32.49
N THR A 71 -24.97 -5.49 -32.40
CA THR A 71 -24.00 -4.41 -32.18
C THR A 71 -24.00 -3.38 -33.32
N ARG A 72 -23.58 -2.17 -33.03
CA ARG A 72 -23.38 -1.11 -34.01
C ARG A 72 -21.96 -0.53 -33.88
N LYS A 73 -21.46 0.05 -34.98
CA LYS A 73 -20.15 0.72 -34.98
C LYS A 73 -20.09 1.79 -33.87
N SER A 74 -19.04 1.76 -33.09
CA SER A 74 -18.81 2.74 -32.01
C SER A 74 -18.82 4.18 -32.50
N ALA A 75 -18.31 4.42 -33.74
CA ALA A 75 -18.34 5.74 -34.39
C ALA A 75 -19.76 6.28 -34.56
N ARG A 76 -20.79 5.43 -34.74
CA ARG A 76 -22.17 5.87 -34.84
C ARG A 76 -22.70 6.35 -33.47
N ILE A 77 -22.45 5.57 -32.43
CA ILE A 77 -22.86 5.94 -31.06
C ILE A 77 -22.21 7.25 -30.64
N VAL A 78 -20.90 7.34 -30.83
CA VAL A 78 -20.13 8.57 -30.50
C VAL A 78 -20.64 9.77 -31.30
N GLY A 79 -20.88 9.60 -32.59
CA GLY A 79 -21.38 10.70 -33.46
C GLY A 79 -22.78 11.18 -33.05
N ASP A 80 -23.68 10.26 -32.68
CA ASP A 80 -25.04 10.60 -32.25
C ASP A 80 -25.03 11.35 -30.91
N VAL A 81 -24.27 10.83 -29.92
CA VAL A 81 -24.08 11.47 -28.60
C VAL A 81 -23.49 12.88 -28.73
N LEU A 82 -22.51 13.08 -29.62
CA LEU A 82 -21.90 14.40 -29.86
C LEU A 82 -22.90 15.38 -30.48
N GLY A 83 -23.64 14.90 -31.47
CA GLY A 83 -24.56 15.73 -32.18
C GLY A 83 -25.80 16.16 -31.39
N LYS A 84 -26.24 15.30 -30.42
CA LYS A 84 -27.48 15.53 -29.71
C LYS A 84 -27.31 15.99 -28.27
N PHE A 85 -26.31 15.47 -27.56
CA PHE A 85 -26.26 15.59 -26.09
C PHE A 85 -24.96 16.14 -25.52
N HIS A 86 -23.78 15.86 -26.15
CA HIS A 86 -22.49 16.13 -25.52
C HIS A 86 -21.53 16.91 -26.41
N PRO A 87 -21.55 18.27 -26.41
CA PRO A 87 -20.80 19.11 -27.32
C PRO A 87 -19.30 19.20 -26.93
N HIS A 88 -18.60 18.09 -26.91
CA HIS A 88 -17.17 17.99 -26.58
C HIS A 88 -16.42 17.13 -27.60
N GLY A 89 -15.12 16.85 -27.40
CA GLY A 89 -14.35 16.04 -28.34
C GLY A 89 -14.81 14.59 -28.42
N ASP A 90 -14.80 14.01 -29.61
CA ASP A 90 -15.19 12.63 -29.91
C ASP A 90 -14.38 11.60 -29.12
N TYR A 91 -13.10 11.88 -28.95
CA TYR A 91 -12.20 11.02 -28.16
C TYR A 91 -12.69 10.87 -26.71
N SER A 92 -13.17 11.92 -26.07
CA SER A 92 -13.66 11.88 -24.70
C SER A 92 -14.89 10.98 -24.51
N VAL A 93 -15.81 11.00 -25.49
CA VAL A 93 -17.01 10.16 -25.51
C VAL A 93 -16.63 8.71 -25.78
N TYR A 94 -15.74 8.48 -26.76
CA TYR A 94 -15.27 7.14 -27.09
C TYR A 94 -14.54 6.47 -25.93
N GLU A 95 -13.60 7.16 -25.27
CA GLU A 95 -12.87 6.64 -24.11
C GLU A 95 -13.79 6.34 -22.91
N ALA A 96 -14.81 7.17 -22.69
CA ALA A 96 -15.81 6.90 -21.66
C ALA A 96 -16.60 5.61 -21.95
N MET A 97 -16.99 5.41 -23.22
CA MET A 97 -17.68 4.18 -23.66
C MET A 97 -16.76 2.97 -23.58
N VAL A 98 -15.51 3.09 -24.00
CA VAL A 98 -14.49 2.04 -23.94
C VAL A 98 -14.31 1.57 -22.49
N ARG A 99 -14.17 2.50 -21.56
CA ARG A 99 -14.03 2.17 -20.14
C ARG A 99 -15.23 1.40 -19.58
N MET A 100 -16.45 1.73 -20.01
CA MET A 100 -17.66 1.01 -19.62
C MET A 100 -17.73 -0.42 -20.16
N ALA A 101 -16.92 -0.78 -21.18
CA ALA A 101 -16.84 -2.12 -21.76
C ALA A 101 -15.68 -2.96 -21.19
N GLN A 102 -14.74 -2.35 -20.44
CA GLN A 102 -13.56 -3.05 -19.92
C GLN A 102 -13.87 -3.76 -18.60
N ASP A 103 -13.70 -5.08 -18.56
CA ASP A 103 -13.97 -5.93 -17.38
C ASP A 103 -12.91 -5.82 -16.28
N TRP A 104 -11.72 -5.26 -16.60
CA TRP A 104 -10.67 -4.91 -15.64
C TRP A 104 -10.80 -3.47 -15.09
N SER A 105 -11.63 -2.63 -15.72
CA SER A 105 -11.89 -1.26 -15.28
C SER A 105 -13.19 -1.11 -14.50
N MET A 106 -14.22 -1.89 -14.88
CA MET A 106 -15.55 -1.87 -14.28
C MET A 106 -15.84 -3.22 -13.62
N ARG A 107 -16.30 -3.21 -12.36
CA ARG A 107 -16.67 -4.45 -11.68
C ARG A 107 -17.89 -5.13 -12.35
N TYR A 108 -18.82 -4.29 -12.84
CA TYR A 108 -19.97 -4.68 -13.66
C TYR A 108 -20.00 -3.82 -14.91
N PRO A 109 -19.43 -4.29 -16.04
CA PRO A 109 -19.42 -3.55 -17.31
C PRO A 109 -20.84 -3.21 -17.77
N LEU A 110 -21.03 -2.01 -18.33
CA LEU A 110 -22.31 -1.50 -18.80
C LEU A 110 -22.46 -1.58 -20.33
N VAL A 111 -21.36 -1.75 -21.03
CA VAL A 111 -21.30 -1.84 -22.49
C VAL A 111 -20.73 -3.21 -22.88
N ASP A 112 -21.37 -3.87 -23.84
CA ASP A 112 -20.89 -5.09 -24.50
C ASP A 112 -20.16 -4.67 -25.78
N GLY A 113 -18.82 -4.78 -25.74
CA GLY A 113 -17.94 -4.34 -26.83
C GLY A 113 -17.47 -5.51 -27.70
N GLN A 114 -17.49 -5.33 -29.02
CA GLN A 114 -16.91 -6.26 -29.98
C GLN A 114 -15.73 -5.62 -30.69
N GLY A 115 -14.58 -6.28 -30.65
CA GLY A 115 -13.30 -5.78 -31.17
C GLY A 115 -12.26 -5.52 -30.09
N ASN A 116 -11.28 -4.70 -30.39
CA ASN A 116 -10.22 -4.35 -29.46
C ASN A 116 -10.60 -3.11 -28.64
N PHE A 117 -10.90 -3.28 -27.37
CA PHE A 117 -11.20 -2.23 -26.37
C PHE A 117 -10.01 -1.97 -25.43
N GLY A 118 -8.79 -2.29 -25.85
CA GLY A 118 -7.57 -2.15 -25.04
C GLY A 118 -7.22 -3.42 -24.27
N SER A 119 -6.19 -3.31 -23.45
CA SER A 119 -5.74 -4.41 -22.58
C SER A 119 -5.23 -3.91 -21.23
N MET A 120 -5.00 -4.82 -20.28
CA MET A 120 -4.34 -4.50 -19.00
C MET A 120 -2.87 -4.11 -19.15
N ASP A 121 -2.28 -4.36 -20.33
CA ASP A 121 -0.93 -3.91 -20.68
C ASP A 121 -0.86 -2.43 -21.06
N GLY A 122 -2.02 -1.76 -21.09
CA GLY A 122 -2.11 -0.35 -21.46
C GLY A 122 -2.22 -0.12 -22.96
N ASP A 123 -2.49 -1.15 -23.75
CA ASP A 123 -2.77 -0.97 -25.16
C ASP A 123 -4.01 -0.11 -25.34
N SER A 124 -3.92 0.84 -26.25
CA SER A 124 -5.04 1.69 -26.63
C SER A 124 -6.12 0.90 -27.37
N PRO A 125 -7.40 1.27 -27.20
CA PRO A 125 -8.47 0.66 -27.98
C PRO A 125 -8.27 0.95 -29.48
N ALA A 126 -8.76 0.07 -30.33
CA ALA A 126 -8.80 0.33 -31.76
C ALA A 126 -9.68 1.55 -32.06
N ALA A 127 -9.39 2.27 -33.17
CA ALA A 127 -10.19 3.41 -33.55
C ALA A 127 -11.68 3.05 -33.67
N MET A 128 -12.58 3.96 -33.26
CA MET A 128 -14.03 3.75 -33.14
C MET A 128 -14.73 3.24 -34.40
N ARG A 129 -14.10 3.39 -35.59
CA ARG A 129 -14.60 2.84 -36.88
C ARG A 129 -14.44 1.31 -36.98
N TYR A 130 -13.58 0.70 -36.17
CA TYR A 130 -13.32 -0.75 -36.17
C TYR A 130 -14.09 -1.49 -35.06
N THR A 131 -14.35 -0.83 -33.94
CA THR A 131 -15.07 -1.43 -32.81
C THR A 131 -16.58 -1.31 -32.99
N GLU A 132 -17.31 -2.22 -32.34
CA GLU A 132 -18.77 -2.23 -32.26
C GLU A 132 -19.21 -2.37 -30.82
N ALA A 133 -20.38 -1.82 -30.49
CA ALA A 133 -20.91 -1.87 -29.15
C ALA A 133 -22.43 -1.99 -29.11
N ARG A 134 -22.95 -2.49 -27.99
CA ARG A 134 -24.33 -2.45 -27.54
C ARG A 134 -24.36 -2.39 -26.02
N MET A 135 -25.52 -2.21 -25.41
CA MET A 135 -25.63 -2.27 -23.96
C MET A 135 -25.40 -3.69 -23.45
N GLN A 136 -24.79 -3.82 -22.28
CA GLN A 136 -24.64 -5.08 -21.57
C GLN A 136 -26.00 -5.45 -20.93
N LYS A 137 -26.23 -6.76 -20.69
CA LYS A 137 -27.51 -7.26 -20.14
C LYS A 137 -27.90 -6.59 -18.80
N ILE A 138 -26.93 -6.31 -17.94
CA ILE A 138 -27.17 -5.61 -16.66
C ILE A 138 -27.66 -4.18 -16.87
N THR A 139 -27.30 -3.53 -17.99
CA THR A 139 -27.69 -2.18 -18.32
C THR A 139 -29.18 -2.05 -18.69
N ASP A 140 -29.82 -3.15 -19.11
CA ASP A 140 -31.27 -3.18 -19.34
C ASP A 140 -32.03 -2.85 -18.04
N GLU A 141 -31.49 -3.27 -16.85
CA GLU A 141 -32.06 -2.92 -15.53
C GLU A 141 -31.76 -1.47 -15.11
N VAL A 142 -30.71 -0.86 -15.67
CA VAL A 142 -30.39 0.56 -15.43
C VAL A 142 -31.38 1.46 -16.18
N MET A 143 -31.81 1.04 -17.38
CA MET A 143 -32.72 1.81 -18.24
C MET A 143 -34.20 1.46 -18.02
N ALA A 144 -34.49 0.46 -17.16
CA ALA A 144 -35.84 -0.02 -16.96
C ALA A 144 -36.79 1.12 -16.50
N ASP A 145 -37.99 1.14 -17.10
CA ASP A 145 -39.07 2.12 -16.77
C ASP A 145 -38.72 3.60 -17.10
N ILE A 146 -37.72 3.89 -17.94
CA ILE A 146 -37.38 5.29 -18.28
C ILE A 146 -38.48 6.00 -19.05
N ASP A 147 -39.34 5.26 -19.74
CA ASP A 147 -40.49 5.74 -20.53
C ASP A 147 -41.76 5.99 -19.67
N LYS A 148 -41.70 5.74 -18.37
CA LYS A 148 -42.85 5.83 -17.44
C LYS A 148 -42.85 7.07 -16.53
N ASP A 149 -42.27 8.17 -16.98
CA ASP A 149 -42.14 9.43 -16.20
C ASP A 149 -41.54 9.25 -14.82
N THR A 150 -40.56 8.36 -14.69
CA THR A 150 -39.91 7.98 -13.43
C THR A 150 -38.81 8.91 -12.99
N ILE A 151 -38.38 9.81 -13.86
CA ILE A 151 -37.22 10.71 -13.67
C ILE A 151 -37.55 12.12 -14.18
N ASP A 152 -36.72 13.09 -13.80
CA ASP A 152 -36.80 14.44 -14.29
C ASP A 152 -35.99 14.61 -15.59
N TRP A 153 -36.48 15.47 -16.46
CA TRP A 153 -35.92 15.77 -17.77
C TRP A 153 -35.44 17.21 -17.83
N THR A 154 -34.40 17.43 -18.58
CA THR A 154 -33.89 18.77 -18.93
C THR A 154 -33.68 18.82 -20.45
N LEU A 155 -33.57 20.03 -20.99
CA LEU A 155 -33.21 20.19 -22.39
C LEU A 155 -31.70 20.03 -22.56
N ASN A 156 -31.29 19.54 -23.73
CA ASN A 156 -29.89 19.41 -24.11
C ASN A 156 -29.23 20.80 -24.29
N PHE A 157 -27.96 20.83 -24.74
CA PHE A 157 -27.16 22.06 -24.85
C PHE A 157 -27.71 23.10 -25.86
N ASP A 158 -28.60 22.75 -26.79
CA ASP A 158 -29.21 23.64 -27.77
C ASP A 158 -30.74 23.80 -27.60
N ASP A 159 -31.27 23.34 -26.46
CA ASP A 159 -32.68 23.39 -26.08
C ASP A 159 -33.63 22.69 -27.06
N THR A 160 -33.17 21.74 -27.86
CA THR A 160 -33.96 21.05 -28.90
C THR A 160 -34.49 19.68 -28.47
N ILE A 161 -33.76 18.94 -27.64
CA ILE A 161 -34.06 17.53 -27.30
C ILE A 161 -34.04 17.37 -25.77
N PRO A 162 -35.01 16.67 -25.16
CA PRO A 162 -34.97 16.36 -23.75
C PRO A 162 -33.91 15.28 -23.46
N GLU A 163 -33.13 15.49 -22.38
CA GLU A 163 -32.20 14.52 -21.83
C GLU A 163 -32.51 14.21 -20.34
N PRO A 164 -32.25 12.97 -19.88
CA PRO A 164 -32.53 12.61 -18.49
C PRO A 164 -31.52 13.25 -17.55
N THR A 165 -32.00 13.82 -16.44
CA THR A 165 -31.14 14.35 -15.37
C THR A 165 -30.48 13.23 -14.56
N VAL A 166 -31.15 12.07 -14.45
CA VAL A 166 -30.75 10.86 -13.73
C VAL A 166 -31.41 9.65 -14.39
N LEU A 167 -30.83 8.45 -14.26
CA LEU A 167 -31.45 7.21 -14.75
C LEU A 167 -32.22 6.49 -13.66
N PRO A 168 -33.34 5.78 -14.00
CA PRO A 168 -34.19 5.07 -13.03
C PRO A 168 -33.58 3.72 -12.63
N THR A 169 -32.30 3.66 -12.39
CA THR A 169 -31.52 2.42 -12.22
C THR A 169 -32.03 1.57 -11.05
N LYS A 170 -32.18 0.25 -11.27
CA LYS A 170 -32.41 -0.74 -10.21
C LYS A 170 -31.12 -1.19 -9.53
N ILE A 171 -29.95 -0.74 -10.02
CA ILE A 171 -28.63 -1.18 -9.57
C ILE A 171 -27.93 -0.02 -8.87
N PRO A 172 -27.36 -0.20 -7.68
CA PRO A 172 -26.61 0.82 -6.96
C PRO A 172 -25.24 1.07 -7.59
N LEU A 173 -25.22 1.61 -8.84
CA LEU A 173 -24.02 1.70 -9.67
C LEU A 173 -22.88 2.45 -9.01
N LEU A 174 -23.16 3.48 -8.20
CA LEU A 174 -22.13 4.25 -7.53
C LEU A 174 -21.30 3.39 -6.58
N LEU A 175 -21.96 2.50 -5.84
CA LEU A 175 -21.29 1.57 -4.92
C LEU A 175 -20.64 0.39 -5.67
N VAL A 176 -21.34 -0.21 -6.65
CA VAL A 176 -20.84 -1.45 -7.28
C VAL A 176 -19.74 -1.21 -8.29
N ASN A 177 -19.73 -0.09 -9.01
CA ASN A 177 -18.69 0.24 -9.99
C ASN A 177 -17.72 1.33 -9.50
N GLY A 178 -18.09 2.05 -8.44
CA GLY A 178 -17.33 3.20 -8.02
C GLY A 178 -17.32 4.35 -9.03
N ALA A 179 -16.54 5.37 -8.76
CA ALA A 179 -16.31 6.48 -9.67
C ALA A 179 -14.98 7.17 -9.35
N SER A 180 -14.27 7.67 -10.34
CA SER A 180 -13.10 8.52 -10.15
C SER A 180 -13.20 9.76 -11.00
N GLY A 181 -12.85 10.94 -10.45
CA GLY A 181 -12.92 12.20 -11.18
C GLY A 181 -12.22 13.33 -10.47
N ILE A 182 -11.64 14.24 -11.26
CA ILE A 182 -10.93 15.41 -10.76
C ILE A 182 -11.75 16.64 -11.15
N ALA A 183 -12.27 17.35 -10.15
CA ALA A 183 -12.97 18.61 -10.31
C ALA A 183 -12.09 19.79 -9.84
N VAL A 184 -12.64 21.00 -9.86
CA VAL A 184 -11.95 22.17 -9.31
C VAL A 184 -12.05 22.17 -7.79
N GLY A 185 -10.91 22.13 -7.11
CA GLY A 185 -10.85 22.18 -5.64
C GLY A 185 -11.24 20.86 -4.92
N MET A 186 -11.64 19.82 -5.66
CA MET A 186 -11.99 18.51 -5.09
C MET A 186 -11.80 17.38 -6.10
N ALA A 187 -11.69 16.15 -5.60
CA ALA A 187 -11.63 14.95 -6.43
C ALA A 187 -12.48 13.85 -5.79
N THR A 188 -13.09 13.01 -6.59
CA THR A 188 -13.75 11.79 -6.13
C THR A 188 -12.93 10.56 -6.55
N ASN A 189 -12.87 9.58 -5.66
CA ASN A 189 -12.24 8.29 -5.94
C ASN A 189 -12.94 7.22 -5.10
N MET A 190 -13.99 6.64 -5.66
CA MET A 190 -14.84 5.67 -5.00
C MET A 190 -14.50 4.27 -5.47
N ALA A 191 -14.28 3.38 -4.52
CA ALA A 191 -13.97 1.98 -4.82
C ALA A 191 -15.21 1.20 -5.26
N PRO A 192 -15.07 0.21 -6.15
CA PRO A 192 -16.14 -0.72 -6.51
C PRO A 192 -16.40 -1.74 -5.39
N HIS A 193 -17.64 -2.28 -5.32
CA HIS A 193 -18.04 -3.26 -4.32
C HIS A 193 -18.84 -4.40 -4.95
N ASN A 194 -18.95 -5.52 -4.25
CA ASN A 194 -19.76 -6.67 -4.69
C ASN A 194 -21.25 -6.34 -4.68
N LEU A 195 -21.94 -6.67 -5.78
CA LEU A 195 -23.37 -6.38 -5.96
C LEU A 195 -24.24 -7.06 -4.89
N GLY A 196 -23.93 -8.32 -4.58
CA GLY A 196 -24.68 -9.08 -3.59
C GLY A 196 -24.58 -8.46 -2.19
N GLU A 197 -23.38 -8.07 -1.79
CA GLU A 197 -23.13 -7.40 -0.49
C GLU A 197 -23.84 -6.04 -0.39
N VAL A 198 -23.80 -5.24 -1.45
CA VAL A 198 -24.45 -3.93 -1.48
C VAL A 198 -25.99 -4.06 -1.46
N ILE A 199 -26.56 -5.01 -2.20
CA ILE A 199 -28.00 -5.28 -2.18
C ILE A 199 -28.43 -5.75 -0.79
N ASP A 200 -27.66 -6.62 -0.13
CA ASP A 200 -27.99 -7.04 1.25
C ASP A 200 -27.99 -5.85 2.22
N ALA A 201 -27.06 -4.91 2.07
CA ALA A 201 -27.04 -3.67 2.86
C ALA A 201 -28.27 -2.79 2.56
N CYS A 202 -28.65 -2.64 1.29
CA CYS A 202 -29.87 -1.92 0.92
C CYS A 202 -31.13 -2.57 1.53
N CYS A 203 -31.23 -3.90 1.48
CA CYS A 203 -32.32 -4.65 2.09
C CYS A 203 -32.35 -4.47 3.62
N ALA A 204 -31.19 -4.48 4.28
CA ALA A 204 -31.09 -4.23 5.72
C ALA A 204 -31.55 -2.81 6.10
N PHE A 205 -31.22 -1.82 5.27
CA PHE A 205 -31.71 -0.44 5.44
C PHE A 205 -33.24 -0.33 5.22
N VAL A 206 -33.79 -1.04 4.23
CA VAL A 206 -35.24 -1.09 4.00
C VAL A 206 -35.97 -1.68 5.20
N ASP A 207 -35.44 -2.75 5.81
CA ASP A 207 -36.01 -3.41 6.98
C ASP A 207 -35.86 -2.55 8.25
N ASN A 208 -34.81 -1.79 8.39
CA ASN A 208 -34.52 -0.92 9.52
C ASN A 208 -33.90 0.42 9.07
N PRO A 209 -34.70 1.47 8.82
CA PRO A 209 -34.21 2.79 8.40
C PRO A 209 -33.29 3.48 9.42
N GLU A 210 -33.35 3.10 10.69
CA GLU A 210 -32.48 3.63 11.76
C GLU A 210 -31.20 2.81 12.00
N ILE A 211 -30.84 1.95 11.04
CA ILE A 211 -29.64 1.11 11.13
C ILE A 211 -28.37 1.98 11.24
N ALA A 212 -27.48 1.65 12.17
CA ALA A 212 -26.18 2.33 12.29
C ALA A 212 -25.23 1.95 11.14
N CYS A 213 -24.35 2.88 10.74
CA CYS A 213 -23.38 2.64 9.69
C CYS A 213 -22.47 1.45 10.00
N GLU A 214 -22.10 1.25 11.28
CA GLU A 214 -21.29 0.11 11.74
C GLU A 214 -21.98 -1.24 11.53
N GLU A 215 -23.32 -1.28 11.57
CA GLU A 215 -24.05 -2.51 11.34
C GLU A 215 -24.09 -2.89 9.86
N LEU A 216 -24.05 -1.92 8.95
CA LEU A 216 -23.94 -2.17 7.51
C LEU A 216 -22.63 -2.83 7.11
N LEU A 217 -21.56 -2.69 7.91
CA LEU A 217 -20.27 -3.40 7.69
C LEU A 217 -20.39 -4.92 7.79
N LYS A 218 -21.46 -5.44 8.38
CA LYS A 218 -21.73 -6.89 8.40
C LYS A 218 -22.10 -7.41 7.01
N TYR A 219 -22.70 -6.56 6.18
CA TYR A 219 -23.15 -6.88 4.83
C TYR A 219 -22.09 -6.48 3.79
N VAL A 220 -21.63 -5.23 3.79
CA VAL A 220 -20.56 -4.75 2.90
C VAL A 220 -19.23 -4.90 3.61
N LYS A 221 -18.50 -5.94 3.25
CA LYS A 221 -17.22 -6.27 3.88
C LYS A 221 -16.08 -5.33 3.48
N GLY A 222 -16.16 -4.74 2.29
CA GLY A 222 -15.17 -3.82 1.75
C GLY A 222 -15.19 -3.76 0.23
N PRO A 223 -14.28 -3.00 -0.39
CA PRO A 223 -14.14 -2.93 -1.84
C PRO A 223 -13.98 -4.31 -2.48
N ASP A 224 -14.46 -4.46 -3.71
CA ASP A 224 -14.34 -5.66 -4.52
C ASP A 224 -13.86 -5.26 -5.92
N PHE A 225 -12.55 -5.36 -6.14
CA PHE A 225 -11.93 -4.84 -7.36
C PHE A 225 -12.10 -5.80 -8.54
N PRO A 226 -12.32 -5.28 -9.77
CA PRO A 226 -12.50 -6.12 -10.95
C PRO A 226 -11.31 -7.01 -11.28
N THR A 227 -10.09 -6.59 -10.93
CA THR A 227 -8.84 -7.33 -11.14
C THR A 227 -8.52 -8.33 -10.01
N GLY A 228 -9.41 -8.49 -9.01
CA GLY A 228 -9.18 -9.35 -7.85
C GLY A 228 -8.14 -8.77 -6.89
N GLY A 229 -7.13 -9.56 -6.58
CA GLY A 229 -6.07 -9.22 -5.65
C GLY A 229 -6.46 -9.34 -4.17
N ILE A 230 -5.57 -8.90 -3.30
CA ILE A 230 -5.72 -9.02 -1.86
C ILE A 230 -5.80 -7.63 -1.24
N ILE A 231 -6.85 -7.37 -0.47
CA ILE A 231 -6.95 -6.19 0.39
C ILE A 231 -6.22 -6.52 1.69
N TYR A 232 -5.15 -5.79 1.98
CA TYR A 232 -4.26 -6.07 3.10
C TYR A 232 -4.45 -5.06 4.23
N GLY A 233 -4.96 -5.54 5.38
CA GLY A 233 -5.36 -4.71 6.50
C GLY A 233 -6.76 -4.13 6.35
N TYR A 234 -7.56 -4.17 7.42
CA TYR A 234 -8.97 -3.80 7.40
C TYR A 234 -9.25 -2.37 7.89
N GLU A 235 -8.34 -1.76 8.64
CA GLU A 235 -8.58 -0.45 9.27
C GLU A 235 -8.88 0.65 8.24
N GLY A 236 -8.10 0.71 7.15
CA GLY A 236 -8.34 1.67 6.08
C GLY A 236 -9.65 1.43 5.31
N VAL A 237 -10.12 0.19 5.22
CA VAL A 237 -11.43 -0.17 4.66
C VAL A 237 -12.55 0.33 5.58
N ARG A 238 -12.43 0.03 6.88
CA ARG A 238 -13.40 0.46 7.90
C ARG A 238 -13.52 1.97 7.94
N GLU A 239 -12.39 2.69 7.97
CA GLU A 239 -12.38 4.15 7.93
C GLU A 239 -13.07 4.69 6.67
N ALA A 240 -12.78 4.11 5.48
CA ALA A 240 -13.39 4.51 4.22
C ALA A 240 -14.92 4.34 4.22
N LEU A 241 -15.45 3.24 4.73
CA LEU A 241 -16.86 2.96 4.78
C LEU A 241 -17.61 3.83 5.82
N LEU A 242 -16.98 4.12 6.97
CA LEU A 242 -17.59 4.91 8.04
C LEU A 242 -17.53 6.43 7.80
N THR A 243 -16.45 6.93 7.17
CA THR A 243 -16.23 8.38 7.05
C THR A 243 -16.30 8.89 5.61
N GLY A 244 -16.31 8.01 4.62
CA GLY A 244 -16.16 8.35 3.21
C GLY A 244 -14.72 8.60 2.78
N ARG A 245 -13.73 8.51 3.69
CA ARG A 245 -12.29 8.62 3.40
C ARG A 245 -11.51 7.51 4.05
N GLY A 246 -10.52 6.98 3.33
CA GLY A 246 -9.66 5.94 3.87
C GLY A 246 -8.60 5.51 2.87
N ARG A 247 -7.63 4.74 3.34
CA ARG A 247 -6.54 4.20 2.51
C ARG A 247 -6.63 2.68 2.50
N VAL A 248 -7.07 2.11 1.38
CA VAL A 248 -7.15 0.68 1.17
C VAL A 248 -5.85 0.20 0.54
N VAL A 249 -5.13 -0.70 1.21
CA VAL A 249 -3.90 -1.30 0.68
C VAL A 249 -4.28 -2.53 -0.14
N MET A 250 -3.80 -2.58 -1.38
CA MET A 250 -4.03 -3.68 -2.31
C MET A 250 -2.71 -4.38 -2.62
N ARG A 251 -2.71 -5.69 -2.63
CA ARG A 251 -1.59 -6.55 -3.04
C ARG A 251 -1.99 -7.43 -4.21
N ALA A 252 -1.01 -7.73 -5.05
CA ALA A 252 -1.12 -8.78 -6.06
C ALA A 252 -1.35 -10.15 -5.39
N ARG A 253 -2.10 -11.03 -6.03
CA ARG A 253 -2.17 -12.44 -5.65
C ARG A 253 -0.95 -13.14 -6.20
N THR A 254 -0.19 -13.77 -5.30
CA THR A 254 1.07 -14.44 -5.66
C THR A 254 1.14 -15.83 -5.04
N GLU A 255 1.71 -16.77 -5.76
CA GLU A 255 1.96 -18.13 -5.32
C GLU A 255 3.44 -18.47 -5.54
N ILE A 256 4.00 -19.30 -4.64
CA ILE A 256 5.38 -19.77 -4.79
C ILE A 256 5.31 -21.17 -5.38
N GLU A 257 5.87 -21.33 -6.56
CA GLU A 257 5.94 -22.62 -7.27
C GLU A 257 7.43 -23.04 -7.44
N HIS A 258 7.62 -24.29 -7.81
CA HIS A 258 8.93 -24.82 -8.18
C HIS A 258 8.95 -25.15 -9.67
N THR A 259 9.96 -24.66 -10.37
CA THR A 259 10.17 -25.01 -11.78
C THR A 259 10.60 -26.47 -11.94
N ALA A 260 10.51 -27.02 -13.14
CA ALA A 260 10.99 -28.37 -13.44
C ALA A 260 12.49 -28.59 -13.13
N SER A 261 13.25 -27.49 -13.03
CA SER A 261 14.68 -27.52 -12.63
C SER A 261 14.89 -27.40 -11.11
N GLY A 262 13.81 -27.41 -10.30
CA GLY A 262 13.87 -27.31 -8.83
C GLY A 262 14.13 -25.91 -8.29
N ARG A 263 14.07 -24.86 -9.12
CA ARG A 263 14.18 -23.46 -8.66
C ARG A 263 12.84 -22.95 -8.18
N GLU A 264 12.83 -22.17 -7.12
CA GLU A 264 11.66 -21.42 -6.71
C GLU A 264 11.32 -20.32 -7.71
N CYS A 265 10.05 -20.11 -7.95
CA CYS A 265 9.53 -18.99 -8.72
C CYS A 265 8.30 -18.39 -8.04
N ILE A 266 8.13 -17.08 -8.19
CA ILE A 266 6.95 -16.36 -7.73
C ILE A 266 6.04 -16.19 -8.95
N VAL A 267 4.84 -16.76 -8.87
CA VAL A 267 3.80 -16.65 -9.89
C VAL A 267 2.80 -15.61 -9.46
N ILE A 268 2.55 -14.61 -10.31
CA ILE A 268 1.59 -13.53 -10.07
C ILE A 268 0.38 -13.81 -10.97
N THR A 269 -0.78 -14.04 -10.35
CA THR A 269 -2.04 -14.37 -11.04
C THR A 269 -3.01 -13.20 -11.08
N GLU A 270 -2.92 -12.26 -10.14
CA GLU A 270 -3.75 -11.06 -10.08
C GLU A 270 -2.90 -9.86 -9.68
N ILE A 271 -3.17 -8.69 -10.25
CA ILE A 271 -2.48 -7.44 -9.93
C ILE A 271 -3.45 -6.43 -9.29
N PRO A 272 -2.94 -5.47 -8.50
CA PRO A 272 -3.79 -4.44 -7.89
C PRO A 272 -4.54 -3.63 -8.94
N TYR A 273 -5.75 -3.21 -8.57
CA TYR A 273 -6.62 -2.40 -9.43
C TYR A 273 -5.93 -1.12 -9.92
N MET A 274 -6.16 -0.75 -11.17
CA MET A 274 -5.55 0.39 -11.87
C MET A 274 -4.02 0.30 -12.09
N VAL A 275 -3.40 -0.83 -11.87
CA VAL A 275 -1.99 -1.06 -12.21
C VAL A 275 -1.87 -1.55 -13.64
N ASN A 276 -0.97 -0.92 -14.41
CA ASN A 276 -0.60 -1.37 -15.75
C ASN A 276 0.40 -2.53 -15.64
N LYS A 277 0.06 -3.68 -16.26
CA LYS A 277 0.85 -4.92 -16.17
C LYS A 277 2.23 -4.75 -16.82
N ALA A 278 2.31 -4.23 -18.04
CA ALA A 278 3.56 -4.06 -18.77
C ALA A 278 4.51 -3.05 -18.08
N GLU A 279 3.99 -1.92 -17.60
CA GLU A 279 4.78 -0.94 -16.84
C GLU A 279 5.29 -1.50 -15.52
N MET A 280 4.49 -2.32 -14.83
CA MET A 280 4.90 -3.00 -13.61
C MET A 280 6.05 -3.97 -13.88
N ILE A 281 5.95 -4.82 -14.91
CA ILE A 281 7.01 -5.75 -15.31
C ILE A 281 8.30 -4.99 -15.67
N LYS A 282 8.18 -3.91 -16.44
CA LYS A 282 9.31 -3.05 -16.80
C LYS A 282 9.98 -2.46 -15.56
N LYS A 283 9.19 -1.94 -14.62
CA LYS A 283 9.73 -1.39 -13.36
C LYS A 283 10.47 -2.44 -12.53
N ILE A 284 9.96 -3.67 -12.48
CA ILE A 284 10.66 -4.78 -11.80
C ILE A 284 12.00 -5.04 -12.49
N ALA A 285 12.00 -5.13 -13.83
CA ALA A 285 13.23 -5.35 -14.61
C ALA A 285 14.26 -4.22 -14.40
N ASP A 286 13.82 -2.96 -14.37
CA ASP A 286 14.69 -1.81 -14.12
C ASP A 286 15.31 -1.88 -12.71
N LEU A 287 14.57 -2.26 -11.68
CA LEU A 287 15.06 -2.41 -10.31
C LEU A 287 16.06 -3.58 -10.17
N ILE A 288 15.91 -4.65 -10.97
CA ILE A 288 16.87 -5.74 -11.05
C ILE A 288 18.18 -5.25 -11.69
N ASN A 289 18.09 -4.51 -12.81
CA ASN A 289 19.26 -3.96 -13.50
C ASN A 289 20.02 -2.94 -12.65
N GLU A 290 19.29 -2.14 -11.85
CA GLU A 290 19.85 -1.17 -10.89
C GLU A 290 20.42 -1.85 -9.62
N LYS A 291 20.30 -3.18 -9.50
CA LYS A 291 20.69 -3.97 -8.30
C LYS A 291 20.02 -3.51 -7.01
N LYS A 292 18.80 -2.98 -7.10
CA LYS A 292 17.96 -2.64 -5.95
C LYS A 292 17.16 -3.84 -5.45
N ILE A 293 16.92 -4.81 -6.33
CA ILE A 293 16.32 -6.11 -6.00
C ILE A 293 17.30 -7.18 -6.46
N GLU A 294 17.79 -7.99 -5.53
CA GLU A 294 18.64 -9.13 -5.78
C GLU A 294 17.83 -10.43 -5.67
N GLY A 295 18.42 -11.56 -6.06
CA GLY A 295 17.76 -12.86 -5.96
C GLY A 295 16.85 -13.22 -7.14
N ILE A 296 16.57 -12.33 -8.09
CA ILE A 296 15.78 -12.62 -9.30
C ILE A 296 16.73 -12.99 -10.44
N SER A 297 16.41 -14.08 -11.17
CA SER A 297 17.13 -14.51 -12.37
C SER A 297 16.59 -13.84 -13.62
N TYR A 298 15.29 -13.98 -13.86
CA TYR A 298 14.56 -13.30 -14.93
C TYR A 298 13.05 -13.27 -14.64
N ILE A 299 12.32 -12.44 -15.36
CA ILE A 299 10.86 -12.33 -15.33
C ILE A 299 10.29 -12.65 -16.71
N ASN A 300 9.19 -13.39 -16.73
CA ASN A 300 8.48 -13.76 -17.96
C ASN A 300 6.98 -13.52 -17.81
N ASP A 301 6.34 -13.01 -18.83
CA ASP A 301 4.88 -12.88 -18.91
C ASP A 301 4.34 -14.04 -19.76
N GLU A 302 3.61 -14.92 -19.13
CA GLU A 302 2.95 -16.09 -19.74
C GLU A 302 1.42 -15.93 -19.78
N SER A 303 0.95 -14.68 -19.58
CA SER A 303 -0.49 -14.39 -19.60
C SER A 303 -1.09 -14.75 -20.96
N ASP A 304 -2.21 -15.45 -20.93
CA ASP A 304 -2.96 -15.86 -22.12
C ASP A 304 -4.47 -15.63 -21.93
N ARG A 305 -5.29 -16.17 -22.83
CA ARG A 305 -6.77 -16.08 -22.76
C ARG A 305 -7.39 -16.80 -21.55
N ASN A 306 -6.64 -17.65 -20.85
CA ASN A 306 -7.09 -18.36 -19.66
C ASN A 306 -6.86 -17.56 -18.38
N GLY A 307 -6.04 -16.50 -18.43
CA GLY A 307 -5.78 -15.62 -17.30
C GLY A 307 -4.39 -15.01 -17.31
N MET A 308 -4.15 -14.20 -16.28
CA MET A 308 -2.86 -13.58 -16.03
C MET A 308 -1.90 -14.58 -15.37
N ARG A 309 -0.68 -14.67 -15.89
CA ARG A 309 0.40 -15.47 -15.31
C ARG A 309 1.73 -14.80 -15.57
N ILE A 310 2.27 -14.13 -14.57
CA ILE A 310 3.60 -13.53 -14.64
C ILE A 310 4.51 -14.34 -13.72
N ILE A 311 5.63 -14.84 -14.25
CA ILE A 311 6.55 -15.70 -13.51
C ILE A 311 7.84 -14.93 -13.24
N VAL A 312 8.21 -14.83 -11.97
CA VAL A 312 9.49 -14.29 -11.50
C VAL A 312 10.35 -15.45 -11.05
N ILE A 313 11.36 -15.82 -11.85
CA ILE A 313 12.24 -16.96 -11.55
C ILE A 313 13.38 -16.49 -10.68
N LEU A 314 13.60 -17.18 -9.56
CA LEU A 314 14.61 -16.83 -8.58
C LEU A 314 15.97 -17.47 -8.89
N LYS A 315 17.02 -16.90 -8.32
CA LYS A 315 18.35 -17.52 -8.28
C LYS A 315 18.33 -18.66 -7.27
N HIS A 316 19.31 -19.55 -7.35
CA HIS A 316 19.35 -20.79 -6.56
C HIS A 316 19.49 -20.56 -5.03
N ASP A 317 20.07 -19.44 -4.67
CA ASP A 317 20.38 -18.99 -3.31
C ASP A 317 19.38 -17.95 -2.75
N ALA A 318 18.32 -17.66 -3.49
CA ALA A 318 17.35 -16.64 -3.10
C ALA A 318 16.17 -17.27 -2.34
N VAL A 319 15.73 -16.60 -1.29
CA VAL A 319 14.54 -16.97 -0.50
C VAL A 319 13.31 -16.25 -1.07
N ALA A 320 12.32 -17.00 -1.53
CA ALA A 320 11.15 -16.45 -2.23
C ALA A 320 10.37 -15.42 -1.41
N SER A 321 10.19 -15.65 -0.10
CA SER A 321 9.48 -14.71 0.77
C SER A 321 10.19 -13.35 0.89
N VAL A 322 11.51 -13.34 0.98
CA VAL A 322 12.33 -12.12 1.06
C VAL A 322 12.24 -11.32 -0.23
N VAL A 323 12.37 -12.01 -1.38
CA VAL A 323 12.23 -11.36 -2.69
C VAL A 323 10.82 -10.80 -2.88
N LEU A 324 9.79 -11.57 -2.51
CA LEU A 324 8.39 -11.15 -2.61
C LEU A 324 8.11 -9.90 -1.76
N ASN A 325 8.58 -9.86 -0.52
CA ASN A 325 8.44 -8.70 0.35
C ASN A 325 9.15 -7.47 -0.24
N THR A 326 10.33 -7.66 -0.81
CA THR A 326 11.08 -6.60 -1.48
C THR A 326 10.33 -6.08 -2.72
N LEU A 327 9.68 -6.96 -3.48
CA LEU A 327 8.81 -6.61 -4.60
C LEU A 327 7.59 -5.79 -4.13
N TYR A 328 6.89 -6.20 -3.06
CA TYR A 328 5.78 -5.44 -2.49
C TYR A 328 6.20 -4.03 -2.03
N LYS A 329 7.38 -3.89 -1.46
CA LYS A 329 7.87 -2.58 -0.98
C LYS A 329 8.25 -1.61 -2.11
N ASN A 330 8.80 -2.10 -3.20
CA ASN A 330 9.45 -1.26 -4.21
C ASN A 330 8.70 -1.19 -5.54
N THR A 331 7.63 -1.97 -5.72
CA THR A 331 6.92 -2.08 -7.00
C THR A 331 5.40 -1.93 -6.82
N PRO A 332 4.63 -1.71 -7.90
CA PRO A 332 3.18 -1.66 -7.85
C PRO A 332 2.49 -3.00 -7.51
N LEU A 333 3.22 -4.08 -7.21
CA LEU A 333 2.64 -5.31 -6.67
C LEU A 333 1.93 -5.08 -5.33
N GLN A 334 2.31 -4.04 -4.60
CA GLN A 334 1.51 -3.47 -3.54
C GLN A 334 1.31 -1.97 -3.81
N THR A 335 0.06 -1.54 -3.78
CA THR A 335 -0.31 -0.14 -3.93
C THR A 335 -1.45 0.21 -2.98
N SER A 336 -1.78 1.48 -2.87
CA SER A 336 -2.90 1.92 -2.05
C SER A 336 -3.93 2.66 -2.88
N PHE A 337 -5.20 2.34 -2.68
CA PHE A 337 -6.34 3.07 -3.21
C PHE A 337 -6.80 4.09 -2.15
N ALA A 338 -6.64 5.37 -2.46
CA ALA A 338 -7.11 6.43 -1.58
C ALA A 338 -8.60 6.67 -1.83
N VAL A 339 -9.45 6.16 -0.96
CA VAL A 339 -10.89 6.37 -1.03
C VAL A 339 -11.24 7.80 -0.66
N ASN A 340 -12.09 8.43 -1.48
CA ASN A 340 -12.65 9.76 -1.25
C ASN A 340 -14.04 9.82 -1.89
N ASN A 341 -15.07 9.55 -1.11
CA ASN A 341 -16.43 9.36 -1.58
C ASN A 341 -17.19 10.70 -1.71
N ILE A 342 -16.88 11.46 -2.76
CA ILE A 342 -17.58 12.70 -3.08
C ILE A 342 -18.52 12.46 -4.27
N ALA A 343 -19.82 12.73 -4.08
CA ALA A 343 -20.82 12.66 -5.13
C ALA A 343 -21.76 13.87 -5.06
N LEU A 344 -22.56 14.07 -6.10
CA LEU A 344 -23.57 15.12 -6.14
C LEU A 344 -24.86 14.65 -5.47
N VAL A 345 -25.27 15.38 -4.45
CA VAL A 345 -26.58 15.26 -3.79
C VAL A 345 -27.36 16.52 -4.11
N ASN A 346 -28.44 16.41 -4.89
CA ASN A 346 -29.23 17.57 -5.36
C ASN A 346 -28.34 18.68 -5.98
N GLY A 347 -27.39 18.28 -6.82
CA GLY A 347 -26.46 19.20 -7.50
C GLY A 347 -25.36 19.80 -6.63
N ARG A 348 -25.19 19.36 -5.37
CA ARG A 348 -24.15 19.83 -4.45
C ARG A 348 -23.16 18.72 -4.13
N PRO A 349 -21.85 18.97 -4.20
CA PRO A 349 -20.87 17.96 -3.83
C PRO A 349 -20.88 17.71 -2.32
N MET A 350 -21.01 16.47 -1.93
CA MET A 350 -21.00 16.03 -0.53
C MET A 350 -20.07 14.84 -0.33
N MET A 351 -19.44 14.79 0.83
CA MET A 351 -18.71 13.61 1.30
C MET A 351 -19.73 12.65 1.91
N LEU A 352 -19.71 11.39 1.46
CA LEU A 352 -20.71 10.39 1.80
C LEU A 352 -20.05 9.15 2.41
N ASN A 353 -20.60 8.67 3.51
CA ASN A 353 -20.27 7.36 4.09
C ASN A 353 -21.14 6.25 3.47
N LEU A 354 -20.96 5.00 3.92
CA LEU A 354 -21.71 3.86 3.39
C LEU A 354 -23.24 4.03 3.62
N LEU A 355 -23.64 4.48 4.79
CA LEU A 355 -25.05 4.67 5.11
C LEU A 355 -25.70 5.72 4.21
N ASP A 356 -25.04 6.87 4.02
CA ASP A 356 -25.52 7.94 3.15
C ASP A 356 -25.73 7.44 1.71
N LEU A 357 -24.77 6.67 1.18
CA LEU A 357 -24.84 6.11 -0.17
C LEU A 357 -25.99 5.13 -0.34
N VAL A 358 -26.19 4.24 0.63
CA VAL A 358 -27.29 3.27 0.65
C VAL A 358 -28.63 4.00 0.76
N GLN A 359 -28.74 4.96 1.67
CA GLN A 359 -29.96 5.75 1.88
C GLN A 359 -30.39 6.48 0.60
N HIS A 360 -29.49 7.26 0.00
CA HIS A 360 -29.83 8.03 -1.21
C HIS A 360 -30.24 7.13 -2.39
N PHE A 361 -29.61 5.98 -2.53
CA PHE A 361 -30.00 5.02 -3.55
C PHE A 361 -31.40 4.42 -3.28
N VAL A 362 -31.67 3.99 -2.06
CA VAL A 362 -32.98 3.41 -1.70
C VAL A 362 -34.09 4.44 -1.81
N GLU A 363 -33.85 5.68 -1.39
CA GLU A 363 -34.79 6.80 -1.56
C GLU A 363 -35.08 7.09 -3.04
N HIS A 364 -34.06 7.07 -3.89
CA HIS A 364 -34.22 7.20 -5.35
C HIS A 364 -35.07 6.05 -5.92
N ARG A 365 -34.82 4.81 -5.52
CA ARG A 365 -35.64 3.69 -5.93
C ARG A 365 -37.09 3.81 -5.48
N HIS A 366 -37.31 4.26 -4.27
CA HIS A 366 -38.63 4.55 -3.74
C HIS A 366 -39.36 5.58 -4.62
N ASP A 367 -38.72 6.70 -4.96
CA ASP A 367 -39.29 7.74 -5.82
C ASP A 367 -39.65 7.20 -7.21
N VAL A 368 -38.75 6.44 -7.82
CA VAL A 368 -38.98 5.78 -9.12
C VAL A 368 -40.21 4.85 -9.08
N ILE A 369 -40.37 4.04 -8.02
CA ILE A 369 -41.53 3.16 -7.88
C ILE A 369 -42.82 3.95 -7.72
N VAL A 370 -42.85 5.01 -6.90
CA VAL A 370 -44.02 5.87 -6.72
C VAL A 370 -44.42 6.54 -8.05
N ARG A 371 -43.47 7.11 -8.78
CA ARG A 371 -43.68 7.74 -10.09
C ARG A 371 -44.17 6.73 -11.14
N ARG A 372 -43.52 5.59 -11.24
CA ARG A 372 -43.94 4.48 -12.11
C ARG A 372 -45.38 4.05 -11.82
N THR A 373 -45.71 3.83 -10.55
CA THR A 373 -47.04 3.39 -10.16
C THR A 373 -48.10 4.44 -10.50
N ARG A 374 -47.82 5.76 -10.31
CA ARG A 374 -48.69 6.82 -10.77
C ARG A 374 -48.92 6.85 -12.26
N PHE A 375 -47.86 6.64 -13.05
CA PHE A 375 -47.94 6.55 -14.51
C PHE A 375 -48.76 5.35 -14.95
N ASP A 376 -48.51 4.18 -14.37
CA ASP A 376 -49.22 2.95 -14.69
C ASP A 376 -50.71 3.04 -14.23
N LEU A 377 -51.00 3.66 -13.09
CA LEU A 377 -52.34 3.97 -12.63
C LEU A 377 -53.09 4.85 -13.62
N ALA A 378 -52.51 6.00 -14.01
CA ALA A 378 -53.12 6.90 -14.97
C ALA A 378 -53.37 6.26 -16.34
N LYS A 379 -52.47 5.38 -16.77
CA LYS A 379 -52.62 4.60 -18.01
C LYS A 379 -53.75 3.58 -17.89
N ALA A 380 -53.84 2.86 -16.78
CA ALA A 380 -54.88 1.90 -16.50
C ALA A 380 -56.25 2.55 -16.39
N GLU A 381 -56.35 3.71 -15.68
CA GLU A 381 -57.59 4.49 -15.58
C GLU A 381 -58.06 4.98 -16.96
N LYS A 382 -57.16 5.54 -17.78
CA LYS A 382 -57.50 5.96 -19.15
C LYS A 382 -57.99 4.78 -20.00
N ARG A 383 -57.36 3.62 -19.86
CA ARG A 383 -57.75 2.41 -20.60
C ARG A 383 -59.11 1.88 -20.10
N LEU A 384 -59.31 1.81 -18.79
CA LEU A 384 -60.62 1.40 -18.19
C LEU A 384 -61.73 2.29 -18.65
N HIS A 385 -61.50 3.66 -18.64
CA HIS A 385 -62.45 4.62 -19.14
C HIS A 385 -62.92 4.30 -20.57
N ILE A 386 -61.98 3.96 -21.48
CA ILE A 386 -62.34 3.55 -22.86
C ILE A 386 -63.08 2.23 -22.88
N VAL A 387 -62.61 1.23 -22.13
CA VAL A 387 -63.26 -0.12 -22.07
C VAL A 387 -64.72 -0.01 -21.58
N LEU A 388 -64.98 0.83 -20.54
CA LEU A 388 -66.34 1.08 -20.07
C LEU A 388 -67.22 1.68 -21.16
N GLY A 389 -66.71 2.62 -21.96
CA GLY A 389 -67.43 3.18 -23.11
C GLY A 389 -67.74 2.11 -24.19
N LEU A 390 -66.81 1.22 -24.47
CA LEU A 390 -66.97 0.13 -25.44
C LEU A 390 -68.02 -0.91 -24.95
N LEU A 391 -68.10 -1.20 -23.68
CA LEU A 391 -69.11 -2.06 -23.08
C LEU A 391 -70.48 -1.45 -23.20
N ILE A 392 -70.66 -0.13 -22.86
CA ILE A 392 -71.90 0.61 -23.06
C ILE A 392 -72.32 0.53 -24.56
N ALA A 393 -71.35 0.63 -25.47
CA ALA A 393 -71.63 0.55 -26.90
C ALA A 393 -72.10 -0.85 -27.33
N GLN A 394 -71.51 -1.91 -26.78
CA GLN A 394 -71.90 -3.26 -27.06
C GLN A 394 -73.25 -3.62 -26.50
N ASP A 395 -73.58 -3.16 -25.32
CA ASP A 395 -74.94 -3.34 -24.68
C ASP A 395 -76.03 -2.63 -25.49
N ASN A 396 -75.73 -1.55 -26.25
CA ASN A 396 -76.66 -0.73 -27.00
C ASN A 396 -76.33 -0.70 -28.50
N ILE A 397 -75.82 -1.82 -29.04
CA ILE A 397 -75.19 -1.86 -30.37
C ILE A 397 -76.16 -1.39 -31.50
N ASP A 398 -77.40 -1.80 -31.48
CA ASP A 398 -78.41 -1.49 -32.52
C ASP A 398 -78.66 0.03 -32.55
N GLU A 399 -78.80 0.67 -31.41
CA GLU A 399 -79.01 2.13 -31.32
C GLU A 399 -77.78 2.94 -31.76
N ILE A 400 -76.58 2.45 -31.42
CA ILE A 400 -75.33 3.07 -31.86
C ILE A 400 -75.12 2.94 -33.38
N ILE A 401 -75.41 1.81 -33.93
CA ILE A 401 -75.36 1.60 -35.41
C ILE A 401 -76.33 2.54 -36.09
N HIS A 402 -77.54 2.71 -35.52
CA HIS A 402 -78.56 3.62 -36.07
C HIS A 402 -78.07 5.09 -36.00
N ILE A 403 -77.50 5.55 -34.89
CA ILE A 403 -76.95 6.90 -34.75
C ILE A 403 -75.79 7.12 -35.74
N ILE A 404 -74.81 6.21 -35.87
CA ILE A 404 -73.70 6.30 -36.82
C ILE A 404 -74.19 6.42 -38.26
N ARG A 405 -75.17 5.60 -38.63
CA ARG A 405 -75.75 5.63 -40.00
C ARG A 405 -76.57 6.85 -40.32
N ALA A 406 -77.20 7.45 -39.31
CA ALA A 406 -78.03 8.65 -39.46
C ALA A 406 -77.19 9.95 -39.52
N ALA A 407 -76.00 9.91 -38.96
CA ALA A 407 -75.08 11.05 -38.92
C ALA A 407 -74.44 11.34 -40.31
N LYS A 408 -74.31 12.63 -40.67
CA LYS A 408 -73.68 13.05 -41.91
C LYS A 408 -72.15 13.04 -41.92
N ASN A 409 -71.55 13.08 -40.77
CA ASN A 409 -70.10 13.00 -40.58
C ASN A 409 -69.82 12.36 -39.20
N PRO A 410 -68.53 11.90 -38.94
CA PRO A 410 -68.14 11.30 -37.69
C PRO A 410 -68.30 12.20 -36.46
N ASP A 411 -68.14 13.51 -36.59
CA ASP A 411 -68.22 14.44 -35.46
C ASP A 411 -69.65 14.58 -34.95
N LEU A 412 -70.66 14.59 -35.88
CA LEU A 412 -72.08 14.62 -35.48
C LEU A 412 -72.53 13.29 -34.85
N ALA A 413 -71.99 12.17 -35.34
CA ALA A 413 -72.21 10.85 -34.72
C ALA A 413 -71.64 10.81 -33.27
N LYS A 414 -70.46 11.35 -33.06
CA LYS A 414 -69.82 11.51 -31.78
C LYS A 414 -70.65 12.35 -30.83
N GLN A 415 -71.11 13.56 -31.27
CA GLN A 415 -71.94 14.42 -30.42
C GLN A 415 -73.21 13.72 -30.02
N ALA A 416 -73.94 13.09 -30.96
CA ALA A 416 -75.18 12.38 -30.68
C ALA A 416 -74.99 11.20 -29.67
N MET A 417 -73.91 10.43 -29.82
CA MET A 417 -73.56 9.37 -28.84
C MET A 417 -73.22 9.95 -27.45
N MET A 418 -72.49 11.06 -27.40
CA MET A 418 -72.19 11.76 -26.15
C MET A 418 -73.44 12.24 -25.43
N GLU A 419 -74.30 12.87 -26.13
CA GLU A 419 -75.60 13.33 -25.57
C GLU A 419 -76.51 12.18 -25.11
N ARG A 420 -76.60 11.14 -25.89
CA ARG A 420 -77.51 10.01 -25.64
C ARG A 420 -77.09 9.06 -24.56
N PHE A 421 -75.84 8.74 -24.45
CA PHE A 421 -75.21 7.74 -23.52
C PHE A 421 -74.36 8.35 -22.46
N SER A 422 -74.31 9.72 -22.38
CA SER A 422 -73.42 10.45 -21.47
C SER A 422 -71.97 10.02 -21.57
N LEU A 423 -71.51 9.72 -22.80
CA LEU A 423 -70.11 9.31 -23.08
C LEU A 423 -69.16 10.51 -23.13
N SER A 424 -67.91 10.31 -22.74
CA SER A 424 -66.85 11.29 -22.98
C SER A 424 -66.43 11.32 -24.45
N ASP A 425 -65.75 12.39 -24.83
CA ASP A 425 -65.19 12.55 -26.19
C ASP A 425 -64.28 11.39 -26.56
N ALA A 426 -63.38 10.95 -25.62
CA ALA A 426 -62.47 9.83 -25.84
C ALA A 426 -63.25 8.50 -26.03
N GLN A 427 -64.27 8.26 -25.25
CA GLN A 427 -65.12 7.06 -25.39
C GLN A 427 -65.86 7.05 -26.73
N ALA A 428 -66.53 8.17 -27.10
CA ALA A 428 -67.22 8.26 -28.38
C ALA A 428 -66.30 8.12 -29.58
N SER A 429 -65.09 8.69 -29.51
CA SER A 429 -64.06 8.48 -30.54
C SER A 429 -63.65 7.02 -30.68
N ALA A 430 -63.41 6.29 -29.56
CA ALA A 430 -63.04 4.89 -29.59
C ALA A 430 -64.18 4.00 -30.16
N ILE A 431 -65.46 4.35 -29.91
CA ILE A 431 -66.61 3.64 -30.48
C ILE A 431 -66.68 3.83 -32.00
N ILE A 432 -66.45 5.03 -32.52
CA ILE A 432 -66.46 5.29 -33.98
C ILE A 432 -65.34 4.51 -34.67
N GLU A 433 -64.18 4.40 -34.03
CA GLU A 433 -63.03 3.66 -34.60
C GLU A 433 -63.11 2.15 -34.41
N MET A 434 -64.17 1.65 -33.75
CA MET A 434 -64.37 0.25 -33.45
C MET A 434 -64.58 -0.58 -34.75
N ARG A 435 -63.78 -1.66 -34.85
CA ARG A 435 -63.90 -2.57 -36.02
C ARG A 435 -65.11 -3.49 -35.87
N LEU A 436 -65.80 -3.80 -36.98
CA LEU A 436 -66.98 -4.66 -36.98
C LEU A 436 -66.79 -6.04 -36.32
N ARG A 437 -65.61 -6.60 -36.36
CA ARG A 437 -65.31 -7.87 -35.64
C ARG A 437 -65.44 -7.73 -34.10
N ALA A 438 -65.30 -6.56 -33.56
CA ALA A 438 -65.40 -6.30 -32.13
C ALA A 438 -66.83 -6.38 -31.62
N LEU A 439 -67.81 -6.56 -32.52
CA LEU A 439 -69.20 -6.66 -32.16
C LEU A 439 -69.65 -8.11 -31.85
N THR A 440 -68.76 -9.06 -31.86
CA THR A 440 -69.06 -10.49 -31.56
C THR A 440 -69.11 -10.72 -30.05
N GLY A 441 -69.97 -11.70 -29.61
CA GLY A 441 -70.08 -12.05 -28.18
C GLY A 441 -68.75 -12.45 -27.51
N LEU A 442 -67.86 -13.10 -28.28
CA LEU A 442 -66.51 -13.46 -27.82
C LEU A 442 -65.64 -12.22 -27.48
N GLU A 443 -65.83 -11.11 -28.19
CA GLU A 443 -65.10 -9.86 -27.91
C GLU A 443 -65.76 -9.13 -26.71
N HIS A 444 -67.05 -9.24 -26.48
CA HIS A 444 -67.69 -8.74 -25.27
C HIS A 444 -67.11 -9.37 -24.00
N ASP A 445 -67.01 -10.74 -23.98
CA ASP A 445 -66.42 -11.46 -22.85
C ASP A 445 -64.96 -11.04 -22.60
N LYS A 446 -64.16 -10.75 -23.65
CA LYS A 446 -62.82 -10.20 -23.49
C LYS A 446 -62.76 -8.82 -22.87
N LEU A 447 -63.68 -7.92 -23.30
CA LEU A 447 -63.78 -6.58 -22.70
C LEU A 447 -64.19 -6.61 -21.24
N VAL A 448 -65.09 -7.53 -20.85
CA VAL A 448 -65.44 -7.74 -19.44
C VAL A 448 -64.28 -8.29 -18.66
N ALA A 449 -63.53 -9.25 -19.21
CA ALA A 449 -62.33 -9.75 -18.58
C ALA A 449 -61.25 -8.62 -18.40
N GLU A 450 -61.03 -7.83 -19.46
CA GLU A 450 -60.08 -6.69 -19.45
C GLU A 450 -60.50 -5.62 -18.42
N ARG A 451 -61.83 -5.32 -18.32
CA ARG A 451 -62.33 -4.41 -17.27
C ARG A 451 -61.99 -4.90 -15.86
N ASN A 452 -62.30 -6.18 -15.58
CA ASN A 452 -62.08 -6.75 -14.26
C ASN A 452 -60.58 -6.79 -13.91
N GLU A 453 -59.69 -7.05 -14.88
CA GLU A 453 -58.28 -7.01 -14.72
C GLU A 453 -57.77 -5.57 -14.44
N LEU A 454 -58.25 -4.57 -15.19
CA LEU A 454 -57.89 -3.18 -15.02
C LEU A 454 -58.40 -2.63 -13.66
N GLU A 455 -59.61 -3.02 -13.23
CA GLU A 455 -60.14 -2.65 -11.89
C GLU A 455 -59.26 -3.22 -10.76
N ALA A 456 -58.83 -4.49 -10.90
CA ALA A 456 -57.90 -5.12 -9.94
C ALA A 456 -56.52 -4.45 -9.95
N GLN A 457 -55.97 -4.08 -11.13
CA GLN A 457 -54.71 -3.34 -11.24
C GLN A 457 -54.81 -1.97 -10.62
N ILE A 458 -55.91 -1.20 -10.86
CA ILE A 458 -56.13 0.12 -10.30
C ILE A 458 -56.22 0.04 -8.76
N ALA A 459 -56.94 -0.96 -8.23
CA ALA A 459 -57.02 -1.18 -6.78
C ALA A 459 -55.61 -1.43 -6.19
N TYR A 460 -54.82 -2.33 -6.82
CA TYR A 460 -53.46 -2.63 -6.42
C TYR A 460 -52.56 -1.37 -6.47
N PHE A 461 -52.60 -0.58 -7.56
CA PHE A 461 -51.81 0.64 -7.66
C PHE A 461 -52.18 1.67 -6.61
N ASN A 462 -53.46 1.80 -6.27
CA ASN A 462 -53.91 2.68 -5.19
C ASN A 462 -53.43 2.18 -3.82
N ASP A 463 -53.42 0.86 -3.56
CA ASP A 463 -52.88 0.28 -2.34
C ASP A 463 -51.39 0.55 -2.23
N VAL A 464 -50.62 0.38 -3.33
CA VAL A 464 -49.18 0.71 -3.38
C VAL A 464 -48.96 2.19 -3.10
N LEU A 465 -49.75 3.11 -3.71
CA LEU A 465 -49.57 4.55 -3.50
C LEU A 465 -49.96 4.99 -2.08
N GLY A 466 -50.86 4.24 -1.43
CA GLY A 466 -51.32 4.51 -0.07
C GLY A 466 -50.44 4.00 1.06
N SER A 467 -49.54 3.06 0.76
CA SER A 467 -48.72 2.38 1.79
C SER A 467 -47.21 2.45 1.47
N ARG A 468 -46.49 3.23 2.28
CA ARG A 468 -45.02 3.28 2.21
C ARG A 468 -44.37 1.91 2.46
N GLU A 469 -44.96 1.11 3.35
CA GLU A 469 -44.44 -0.24 3.65
C GLU A 469 -44.50 -1.13 2.41
N LEU A 470 -45.60 -1.09 1.65
CA LEU A 470 -45.74 -1.84 0.42
C LEU A 470 -44.75 -1.34 -0.69
N GLN A 471 -44.54 -0.03 -0.77
CA GLN A 471 -43.57 0.58 -1.69
C GLN A 471 -42.16 0.09 -1.37
N MET A 472 -41.74 0.11 -0.11
CA MET A 472 -40.42 -0.36 0.32
C MET A 472 -40.25 -1.87 0.14
N LYS A 473 -41.35 -2.64 0.32
CA LYS A 473 -41.33 -4.06 0.01
C LYS A 473 -41.05 -4.31 -1.48
N ILE A 474 -41.67 -3.55 -2.38
CA ILE A 474 -41.43 -3.64 -3.83
C ILE A 474 -39.96 -3.30 -4.14
N VAL A 475 -39.38 -2.25 -3.51
CA VAL A 475 -37.95 -1.93 -3.62
C VAL A 475 -37.11 -3.13 -3.27
N LYS A 476 -37.39 -3.77 -2.13
CA LYS A 476 -36.64 -4.94 -1.65
C LYS A 476 -36.77 -6.14 -2.60
N ASP A 477 -37.99 -6.43 -3.05
CA ASP A 477 -38.25 -7.58 -3.94
C ASP A 477 -37.51 -7.39 -5.28
N GLU A 478 -37.53 -6.20 -5.88
CA GLU A 478 -36.78 -5.88 -7.11
C GLU A 478 -35.26 -5.97 -6.92
N LEU A 479 -34.74 -5.53 -5.78
CA LEU A 479 -33.31 -5.64 -5.47
C LEU A 479 -32.88 -7.12 -5.32
N LEU A 480 -33.71 -7.95 -4.67
CA LEU A 480 -33.44 -9.38 -4.53
C LEU A 480 -33.51 -10.09 -5.89
N GLU A 481 -34.39 -9.68 -6.79
CA GLU A 481 -34.44 -10.19 -8.18
C GLU A 481 -33.13 -9.85 -8.93
N VAL A 482 -32.66 -8.60 -8.82
CA VAL A 482 -31.37 -8.16 -9.41
C VAL A 482 -30.21 -8.99 -8.83
N LYS A 483 -30.19 -9.21 -7.50
CA LYS A 483 -29.18 -10.05 -6.86
C LYS A 483 -29.20 -11.49 -7.39
N ALA A 484 -30.37 -12.09 -7.51
CA ALA A 484 -30.52 -13.45 -8.01
C ALA A 484 -30.07 -13.59 -9.48
N LYS A 485 -30.21 -12.55 -10.30
CA LYS A 485 -29.93 -12.55 -11.72
C LYS A 485 -28.47 -12.20 -12.07
N TYR A 486 -27.83 -11.31 -11.30
CA TYR A 486 -26.51 -10.75 -11.59
C TYR A 486 -25.51 -10.85 -10.43
N GLY A 487 -25.90 -11.37 -9.26
CA GLY A 487 -25.01 -11.57 -8.14
C GLY A 487 -23.93 -12.59 -8.45
N ASP A 488 -22.69 -12.28 -8.09
CA ASP A 488 -21.52 -13.13 -8.24
C ASP A 488 -20.71 -13.15 -6.95
N GLU A 489 -19.71 -14.03 -6.89
CA GLU A 489 -18.79 -14.10 -5.76
C GLU A 489 -17.83 -12.92 -5.75
N ARG A 490 -17.32 -12.61 -4.56
CA ARG A 490 -16.26 -11.61 -4.36
C ARG A 490 -14.99 -12.04 -5.09
N ARG A 491 -14.37 -11.12 -5.81
CA ARG A 491 -13.08 -11.32 -6.49
C ARG A 491 -11.89 -11.00 -5.59
N SER A 492 -11.97 -9.89 -4.82
CA SER A 492 -10.89 -9.46 -3.94
C SER A 492 -10.98 -10.17 -2.59
N GLU A 493 -9.89 -10.80 -2.15
CA GLU A 493 -9.75 -11.39 -0.83
C GLU A 493 -9.45 -10.30 0.21
N ILE A 494 -9.96 -10.40 1.44
CA ILE A 494 -9.67 -9.47 2.53
C ILE A 494 -8.86 -10.19 3.61
N VAL A 495 -7.64 -9.71 3.85
CA VAL A 495 -6.77 -10.16 4.93
C VAL A 495 -6.85 -9.14 6.06
N TYR A 496 -7.44 -9.53 7.18
CA TYR A 496 -7.73 -8.65 8.32
C TYR A 496 -6.49 -8.33 9.16
N ALA A 497 -5.45 -9.15 9.12
CA ALA A 497 -4.20 -8.91 9.84
C ALA A 497 -3.41 -7.79 9.12
N SER A 498 -3.19 -6.69 9.82
CA SER A 498 -2.24 -5.66 9.40
C SER A 498 -0.93 -5.89 10.14
N GLU A 499 -0.10 -6.79 9.68
CA GLU A 499 1.33 -6.68 9.98
C GLU A 499 1.85 -5.55 9.09
N GLU A 500 2.15 -4.40 9.70
CA GLU A 500 3.02 -3.42 9.04
C GLU A 500 4.29 -4.18 8.67
N PHE A 501 4.78 -4.01 7.44
CA PHE A 501 6.07 -4.57 7.03
C PHE A 501 7.13 -4.16 8.05
N ASN A 502 7.52 -5.08 8.88
CA ASN A 502 8.75 -4.91 9.63
C ASN A 502 9.90 -5.01 8.60
N PRO A 503 10.75 -3.98 8.44
CA PRO A 503 11.91 -4.08 7.56
C PRO A 503 12.77 -5.33 7.82
N GLU A 504 12.68 -5.89 9.01
CA GLU A 504 13.37 -7.12 9.42
C GLU A 504 12.90 -8.37 8.66
N ASP A 505 11.62 -8.41 8.25
CA ASP A 505 11.04 -9.53 7.49
C ASP A 505 11.66 -9.72 6.09
N PHE A 506 12.49 -8.77 5.65
CA PHE A 506 13.21 -8.82 4.37
C PHE A 506 14.60 -9.44 4.45
N TYR A 507 15.04 -9.79 5.65
CA TYR A 507 16.37 -10.33 5.88
C TYR A 507 16.29 -11.54 6.80
N ALA A 508 16.95 -12.63 6.41
CA ALA A 508 17.18 -13.73 7.35
C ALA A 508 18.07 -13.23 8.50
N ASP A 509 17.84 -13.70 9.74
CA ASP A 509 18.63 -13.26 10.91
C ASP A 509 19.97 -13.99 11.01
N ASP A 510 20.74 -13.91 9.91
CA ASP A 510 22.05 -14.54 9.79
C ASP A 510 23.12 -13.85 10.65
N GLU A 511 24.11 -14.64 11.11
CA GLU A 511 25.24 -14.11 11.85
C GLU A 511 26.23 -13.41 10.90
N MET A 512 26.54 -12.16 11.23
CA MET A 512 27.39 -11.27 10.44
C MET A 512 28.58 -10.77 11.23
N VAL A 513 29.69 -10.57 10.56
CA VAL A 513 30.88 -9.87 11.06
C VAL A 513 30.87 -8.45 10.50
N ILE A 514 30.78 -7.49 11.39
CA ILE A 514 30.86 -6.06 11.05
C ILE A 514 32.29 -5.62 11.24
N THR A 515 32.93 -5.10 10.18
CA THR A 515 34.29 -4.56 10.23
C THR A 515 34.27 -3.07 9.98
N ILE A 516 35.05 -2.34 10.77
CA ILE A 516 35.19 -0.88 10.67
C ILE A 516 36.66 -0.56 10.63
N SER A 517 37.09 0.23 9.62
CA SER A 517 38.48 0.63 9.46
C SER A 517 38.78 1.95 10.18
N HIS A 518 40.05 2.25 10.41
CA HIS A 518 40.52 3.49 11.02
C HIS A 518 40.07 4.76 10.28
N LEU A 519 39.97 4.69 8.95
CA LEU A 519 39.46 5.78 8.13
C LEU A 519 37.92 5.84 8.08
N GLY A 520 37.23 4.98 8.85
CA GLY A 520 35.78 4.96 8.96
C GLY A 520 35.04 4.26 7.82
N TYR A 521 35.63 3.26 7.18
CA TYR A 521 34.91 2.40 6.24
C TYR A 521 34.25 1.25 7.01
N ILE A 522 32.97 1.02 6.75
CA ILE A 522 32.14 -0.02 7.38
C ILE A 522 31.62 -1.01 6.34
N LYS A 523 31.60 -2.27 6.70
CA LYS A 523 30.93 -3.34 5.95
C LYS A 523 30.45 -4.45 6.88
N ARG A 524 29.49 -5.24 6.42
CA ARG A 524 29.13 -6.52 7.00
C ARG A 524 29.56 -7.65 6.09
N THR A 525 29.95 -8.78 6.64
CA THR A 525 30.37 -9.99 5.92
C THR A 525 29.76 -11.20 6.64
N PRO A 526 29.19 -12.19 5.94
CA PRO A 526 28.70 -13.41 6.58
C PRO A 526 29.79 -14.10 7.40
N LEU A 527 29.43 -14.58 8.59
CA LEU A 527 30.41 -15.26 9.49
C LEU A 527 31.06 -16.47 8.79
N ALA A 528 30.32 -17.16 7.94
CA ALA A 528 30.81 -18.31 7.16
C ALA A 528 32.04 -18.01 6.29
N GLU A 529 32.28 -16.74 5.90
CA GLU A 529 33.50 -16.36 5.16
C GLU A 529 34.77 -16.30 6.02
N TYR A 530 34.64 -16.32 7.37
CA TYR A 530 35.78 -16.29 8.30
C TYR A 530 36.12 -17.71 8.78
N ARG A 531 36.93 -18.44 8.01
CA ARG A 531 37.43 -19.78 8.39
C ARG A 531 38.54 -19.68 9.45
N THR A 532 38.54 -20.60 10.41
CA THR A 532 39.64 -20.78 11.38
C THR A 532 40.94 -21.20 10.73
N GLN A 533 42.08 -20.65 11.19
CA GLN A 533 43.42 -21.07 10.79
C GLN A 533 44.15 -21.70 11.99
N ASN A 534 44.83 -22.83 11.77
CA ASN A 534 45.64 -23.52 12.77
C ASN A 534 46.91 -22.75 13.13
N ARG A 535 47.56 -23.13 14.27
CA ARG A 535 48.81 -22.55 14.79
C ARG A 535 49.90 -22.44 13.68
N GLY A 536 50.53 -21.25 13.60
CA GLY A 536 51.68 -21.02 12.66
C GLY A 536 51.25 -20.47 11.31
N GLY A 537 49.96 -20.18 11.07
CA GLY A 537 49.49 -19.53 9.85
C GLY A 537 50.01 -18.08 9.72
N VAL A 538 50.25 -17.65 8.49
CA VAL A 538 50.77 -16.29 8.19
C VAL A 538 49.66 -15.20 8.35
N GLY A 539 48.47 -15.58 8.81
CA GLY A 539 47.28 -14.71 8.90
C GLY A 539 46.62 -14.45 7.54
N ALA A 540 45.39 -14.16 7.54
CA ALA A 540 44.66 -13.75 6.34
C ALA A 540 44.32 -12.26 6.42
N LYS A 541 44.37 -11.60 5.25
CA LYS A 541 44.03 -10.18 5.16
C LYS A 541 42.51 -9.97 5.40
N GLY A 542 42.18 -9.30 6.48
CA GLY A 542 40.76 -9.10 6.87
C GLY A 542 40.00 -8.08 6.03
N SER A 543 40.69 -7.25 5.26
CA SER A 543 40.14 -6.31 4.29
C SER A 543 41.22 -5.77 3.37
N ALA A 544 40.86 -5.35 2.14
CA ALA A 544 41.73 -4.54 1.30
C ALA A 544 41.63 -3.08 1.81
N THR A 545 42.66 -2.63 2.49
CA THR A 545 42.80 -1.25 2.96
C THR A 545 43.70 -0.45 2.02
N ARG A 546 43.61 0.90 2.06
CA ARG A 546 44.64 1.79 1.49
C ARG A 546 45.92 1.65 2.31
N ASP A 547 47.05 2.07 1.78
CA ASP A 547 48.35 1.89 2.44
C ASP A 547 48.49 2.49 3.84
N GLU A 548 47.52 3.39 4.22
CA GLU A 548 47.45 4.04 5.53
C GLU A 548 46.22 3.64 6.35
N ASP A 549 45.34 2.70 5.90
CA ASP A 549 44.14 2.28 6.57
C ASP A 549 44.23 0.84 7.10
N PHE A 550 43.63 0.56 8.23
CA PHE A 550 43.61 -0.74 8.87
C PHE A 550 42.23 -0.95 9.57
N ILE A 551 41.85 -2.21 9.82
CA ILE A 551 40.65 -2.53 10.55
C ILE A 551 40.87 -2.18 12.02
N GLU A 552 40.06 -1.25 12.55
CA GLU A 552 40.12 -0.80 13.93
C GLU A 552 39.15 -1.57 14.83
N HIS A 553 37.99 -1.97 14.28
CA HIS A 553 36.94 -2.68 15.05
C HIS A 553 36.33 -3.83 14.27
N ILE A 554 36.01 -4.92 14.98
CA ILE A 554 35.28 -6.08 14.50
C ILE A 554 34.19 -6.41 15.51
N TYR A 555 32.95 -6.56 15.05
CA TYR A 555 31.79 -6.91 15.88
C TYR A 555 31.03 -8.08 15.29
N MET A 556 30.54 -8.96 16.16
CA MET A 556 29.59 -10.01 15.82
C MET A 556 28.18 -9.51 16.09
N ALA A 557 27.30 -9.69 15.13
CA ALA A 557 25.88 -9.28 15.25
C ALA A 557 25.02 -10.14 14.31
N THR A 558 23.73 -10.26 14.62
CA THR A 558 22.77 -10.82 13.68
C THR A 558 22.15 -9.72 12.82
N MET A 559 21.56 -10.08 11.68
CA MET A 559 20.97 -9.12 10.72
C MET A 559 19.91 -8.22 11.33
N HIS A 560 19.13 -8.73 12.29
CA HIS A 560 18.04 -7.96 12.93
C HIS A 560 18.50 -7.08 14.08
N ASN A 561 19.75 -7.21 14.54
CA ASN A 561 20.27 -6.35 15.61
C ASN A 561 20.33 -4.88 15.18
N THR A 562 20.34 -4.00 16.17
CA THR A 562 20.54 -2.58 16.00
C THR A 562 21.91 -2.18 16.50
N MET A 563 22.72 -1.60 15.64
CA MET A 563 24.00 -1.00 16.03
C MET A 563 23.79 0.43 16.50
N LEU A 564 24.27 0.76 17.71
CA LEU A 564 24.39 2.13 18.20
C LEU A 564 25.82 2.62 17.96
N PHE A 565 25.96 3.80 17.38
CA PHE A 565 27.23 4.43 17.05
C PHE A 565 27.41 5.65 17.95
N PHE A 566 28.41 5.63 18.80
CA PHE A 566 28.74 6.75 19.70
C PHE A 566 29.97 7.49 19.19
N THR A 567 29.85 8.80 19.04
CA THR A 567 30.88 9.64 18.46
C THR A 567 31.75 10.31 19.52
N GLU A 568 32.95 10.79 19.11
CA GLU A 568 33.89 11.56 19.96
C GLU A 568 33.19 12.75 20.61
N LYS A 569 32.31 13.44 19.85
CA LYS A 569 31.54 14.60 20.32
C LYS A 569 30.36 14.24 21.23
N GLY A 570 30.18 12.96 21.55
CA GLY A 570 29.13 12.48 22.45
C GLY A 570 27.74 12.36 21.83
N ARG A 571 27.63 12.14 20.54
CA ARG A 571 26.34 11.83 19.84
C ARG A 571 26.16 10.34 19.68
N CYS A 572 24.90 9.92 19.57
CA CYS A 572 24.49 8.53 19.26
C CYS A 572 23.65 8.48 17.99
N TYR A 573 23.98 7.56 17.09
CA TYR A 573 23.25 7.24 15.88
C TYR A 573 22.85 5.78 15.90
N TRP A 574 21.83 5.41 15.10
CA TRP A 574 21.31 4.06 14.97
C TRP A 574 21.46 3.57 13.55
N LEU A 575 21.72 2.29 13.39
CA LEU A 575 21.69 1.61 12.11
C LEU A 575 21.33 0.13 12.36
N LYS A 576 20.40 -0.39 11.59
CA LYS A 576 20.13 -1.83 11.57
C LYS A 576 21.27 -2.55 10.85
N VAL A 577 21.62 -3.75 11.29
CA VAL A 577 22.73 -4.52 10.69
C VAL A 577 22.46 -4.78 9.21
N TYR A 578 21.22 -5.07 8.82
CA TYR A 578 20.87 -5.25 7.40
C TYR A 578 21.03 -3.98 6.54
N GLU A 579 21.09 -2.80 7.12
CA GLU A 579 21.34 -1.53 6.42
C GLU A 579 22.83 -1.28 6.18
N ILE A 580 23.73 -2.00 6.90
CA ILE A 580 25.18 -1.92 6.70
C ILE A 580 25.50 -2.55 5.35
N PRO A 581 26.32 -1.90 4.49
CA PRO A 581 26.69 -2.44 3.19
C PRO A 581 27.36 -3.80 3.31
N GLU A 582 26.87 -4.76 2.54
CA GLU A 582 27.46 -6.07 2.43
C GLU A 582 28.75 -6.02 1.61
N GLY A 583 29.74 -6.79 2.01
CA GLY A 583 31.02 -6.85 1.34
C GLY A 583 31.72 -8.17 1.58
N THR A 584 32.46 -8.63 0.58
CA THR A 584 33.35 -9.79 0.73
C THR A 584 34.47 -9.48 1.71
N ARG A 585 35.15 -10.51 2.22
CA ARG A 585 36.26 -10.38 3.16
C ARG A 585 37.36 -9.41 2.65
N SER A 586 37.59 -9.35 1.35
CA SER A 586 38.60 -8.49 0.74
C SER A 586 38.15 -7.12 0.32
N SER A 587 36.83 -6.82 0.37
CA SER A 587 36.29 -5.51 -0.03
C SER A 587 36.60 -4.41 1.00
N LYS A 588 36.62 -3.14 0.55
CA LYS A 588 36.88 -1.96 1.42
C LYS A 588 35.69 -1.55 2.27
N GLY A 589 34.46 -1.91 1.90
CA GLY A 589 33.25 -1.36 2.50
C GLY A 589 32.90 0.05 2.00
N ARG A 590 31.99 0.74 2.71
CA ARG A 590 31.60 2.13 2.44
C ARG A 590 31.97 3.05 3.60
N ALA A 591 32.27 4.31 3.32
CA ALA A 591 32.52 5.30 4.35
C ALA A 591 31.28 5.46 5.24
N ILE A 592 31.46 5.43 6.54
CA ILE A 592 30.37 5.49 7.54
C ILE A 592 29.54 6.78 7.41
N GLN A 593 30.15 7.85 6.93
CA GLN A 593 29.48 9.13 6.65
C GLN A 593 28.44 9.03 5.52
N ASN A 594 28.54 8.03 4.65
CA ASN A 594 27.56 7.76 3.60
C ASN A 594 26.44 6.82 4.08
N VAL A 595 26.55 6.28 5.29
CA VAL A 595 25.60 5.31 5.86
C VAL A 595 24.79 5.95 6.99
N ILE A 596 25.45 6.79 7.83
CA ILE A 596 24.82 7.57 8.88
C ILE A 596 25.14 9.06 8.69
N GLN A 597 24.20 9.94 9.10
CA GLN A 597 24.36 11.39 8.97
C GLN A 597 25.25 11.96 10.10
N ILE A 598 26.53 11.61 10.08
CA ILE A 598 27.52 12.13 11.03
C ILE A 598 28.12 13.44 10.52
N GLU A 599 28.49 14.36 11.44
CA GLU A 599 29.19 15.59 11.09
C GLU A 599 30.58 15.29 10.48
N PRO A 600 31.06 16.07 9.48
CA PRO A 600 32.31 15.75 8.78
C PRO A 600 33.55 15.71 9.67
N ASP A 601 33.52 16.40 10.78
CA ASP A 601 34.64 16.54 11.75
C ASP A 601 34.45 15.71 13.03
N ASP A 602 33.44 14.80 13.05
CA ASP A 602 33.20 13.88 14.15
C ASP A 602 33.59 12.45 13.74
N LYS A 603 33.98 11.64 14.73
CA LYS A 603 34.37 10.23 14.51
C LYS A 603 33.62 9.32 15.45
N VAL A 604 33.25 8.14 14.98
CA VAL A 604 32.67 7.11 15.85
C VAL A 604 33.79 6.46 16.67
N ARG A 605 33.54 6.32 17.98
CA ARG A 605 34.50 5.78 18.95
C ARG A 605 34.02 4.50 19.61
N ALA A 606 32.71 4.34 19.74
CA ALA A 606 32.17 3.15 20.38
C ALA A 606 30.95 2.64 19.61
N TYR A 607 30.83 1.35 19.64
CA TYR A 607 29.78 0.61 18.95
C TYR A 607 29.11 -0.34 19.93
N ILE A 608 27.79 -0.36 19.94
CA ILE A 608 27.02 -1.27 20.82
C ILE A 608 26.02 -2.03 19.94
N ASN A 609 26.11 -3.35 19.97
CA ASN A 609 25.11 -4.21 19.40
C ASN A 609 23.96 -4.36 20.39
N VAL A 610 22.75 -4.03 19.98
CA VAL A 610 21.51 -4.14 20.77
C VAL A 610 20.57 -5.12 20.09
N LYS A 611 20.17 -6.15 20.81
CA LYS A 611 19.32 -7.21 20.27
C LYS A 611 17.93 -6.69 19.89
N ARG A 612 17.25 -5.96 20.76
CA ARG A 612 15.89 -5.43 20.55
C ARG A 612 15.67 -4.09 21.23
N LEU A 613 15.28 -3.07 20.45
CA LEU A 613 14.92 -1.75 20.99
C LEU A 613 13.40 -1.57 21.21
N ASP A 614 12.59 -2.46 20.70
CA ASP A 614 11.13 -2.51 20.81
C ASP A 614 10.64 -3.26 22.07
N ASP A 615 11.50 -4.05 22.68
CA ASP A 615 11.20 -4.78 23.91
C ASP A 615 11.30 -3.86 25.13
N ALA A 616 10.15 -3.50 25.71
CA ALA A 616 10.06 -2.58 26.86
C ALA A 616 10.77 -3.14 28.10
N GLU A 617 10.76 -4.44 28.35
CA GLU A 617 11.43 -5.06 29.49
C GLU A 617 12.94 -5.00 29.29
N TYR A 618 13.42 -5.35 28.10
CA TYR A 618 14.83 -5.31 27.76
C TYR A 618 15.42 -3.89 27.87
N VAL A 619 14.77 -2.86 27.31
CA VAL A 619 15.30 -1.49 27.31
C VAL A 619 15.24 -0.82 28.70
N ASN A 620 14.32 -1.22 29.57
CA ASN A 620 14.21 -0.69 30.93
C ASN A 620 15.20 -1.32 31.91
N ASN A 621 15.62 -2.57 31.66
CA ASN A 621 16.51 -3.31 32.53
C ASN A 621 18.00 -3.19 32.13
N ASN A 622 18.30 -2.56 30.99
CA ASN A 622 19.65 -2.38 30.50
C ASN A 622 20.08 -0.90 30.52
N TYR A 623 21.38 -0.68 30.61
CA TYR A 623 21.99 0.63 30.71
C TYR A 623 23.15 0.73 29.72
N ILE A 624 23.45 1.94 29.29
CA ILE A 624 24.68 2.29 28.56
C ILE A 624 25.61 3.05 29.49
N ILE A 625 26.81 2.52 29.70
CA ILE A 625 27.89 3.17 30.42
C ILE A 625 28.89 3.70 29.41
N MET A 626 29.27 4.96 29.58
CA MET A 626 30.20 5.70 28.70
C MET A 626 31.38 6.24 29.51
N CYS A 627 32.56 6.17 28.90
CA CYS A 627 33.78 6.70 29.50
C CYS A 627 34.51 7.66 28.55
N THR A 628 35.00 8.79 29.07
CA THR A 628 35.76 9.75 28.29
C THR A 628 37.26 9.59 28.50
N LYS A 629 38.08 10.21 27.67
CA LYS A 629 39.54 10.23 27.70
C LYS A 629 40.08 10.77 29.02
N ASP A 630 39.40 11.79 29.57
CA ASP A 630 39.77 12.43 30.84
C ASP A 630 39.24 11.69 32.08
N GLY A 631 38.66 10.50 31.88
CA GLY A 631 38.18 9.60 32.95
C GLY A 631 36.84 10.00 33.55
N THR A 632 35.99 10.71 32.82
CA THR A 632 34.59 10.95 33.17
C THR A 632 33.77 9.74 32.79
N ILE A 633 32.89 9.27 33.71
CA ILE A 633 31.97 8.13 33.47
C ILE A 633 30.53 8.58 33.56
N LYS A 634 29.66 8.00 32.72
CA LYS A 634 28.23 8.27 32.71
C LYS A 634 27.43 6.99 32.50
N LYS A 635 26.31 6.85 33.19
CA LYS A 635 25.33 5.76 33.03
C LYS A 635 24.01 6.35 32.54
N THR A 636 23.40 5.75 31.51
CA THR A 636 22.11 6.16 30.96
C THR A 636 21.26 4.91 30.69
N LYS A 637 19.96 4.94 30.99
CA LYS A 637 19.06 3.83 30.67
C LYS A 637 19.01 3.63 29.15
N LEU A 638 18.93 2.35 28.69
CA LEU A 638 18.82 2.01 27.26
C LEU A 638 17.50 2.53 26.67
N GLU A 639 16.43 2.62 27.49
CA GLU A 639 15.14 3.21 27.09
C GLU A 639 15.31 4.63 26.50
N ALA A 640 16.26 5.41 26.99
CA ALA A 640 16.55 6.76 26.44
C ALA A 640 16.99 6.72 24.95
N TYR A 641 17.37 5.57 24.42
CA TYR A 641 17.80 5.34 23.05
C TYR A 641 16.82 4.46 22.24
N SER A 642 15.63 4.12 22.78
CA SER A 642 14.65 3.25 22.12
C SER A 642 13.96 3.90 20.92
N ARG A 643 14.08 5.21 20.72
CA ARG A 643 13.46 5.96 19.64
C ARG A 643 14.51 6.50 18.68
N PRO A 644 14.83 5.77 17.59
CA PRO A 644 15.79 6.18 16.57
C PRO A 644 15.44 7.53 15.94
N ARG A 645 16.48 8.33 15.63
CA ARG A 645 16.35 9.60 14.87
C ARG A 645 17.48 9.68 13.86
N GLN A 646 17.16 10.02 12.60
CA GLN A 646 18.13 10.10 11.51
C GLN A 646 19.30 11.04 11.82
N ASN A 647 19.03 12.17 12.47
CA ASN A 647 20.05 13.17 12.81
C ASN A 647 20.82 12.83 14.10
N GLY A 648 20.65 11.64 14.66
CA GLY A 648 21.26 11.27 15.92
C GLY A 648 20.71 12.03 17.14
N VAL A 649 21.17 11.68 18.32
CA VAL A 649 20.82 12.35 19.59
C VAL A 649 22.09 12.60 20.44
N ASN A 650 22.05 13.55 21.33
CA ASN A 650 23.11 13.72 22.32
C ASN A 650 23.10 12.54 23.30
N ALA A 651 24.24 11.91 23.51
CA ALA A 651 24.45 10.82 24.43
C ALA A 651 25.12 11.26 25.72
N ILE A 652 26.11 12.15 25.61
CA ILE A 652 26.86 12.76 26.73
C ILE A 652 27.31 14.14 26.31
N VAL A 653 27.40 15.08 27.27
CA VAL A 653 28.01 16.37 27.05
C VAL A 653 29.50 16.22 27.30
N ILE A 654 30.31 16.39 26.26
CA ILE A 654 31.78 16.33 26.29
C ILE A 654 32.31 17.72 26.65
N ARG A 655 33.29 17.76 27.56
CA ARG A 655 34.00 18.98 27.92
C ARG A 655 34.99 19.37 26.83
N GLU A 656 35.37 20.65 26.79
CA GLU A 656 36.37 21.12 25.83
C GLU A 656 37.71 20.40 26.06
N GLY A 657 38.26 19.84 24.99
CA GLY A 657 39.50 19.04 25.02
C GLY A 657 39.38 17.57 25.41
N ASP A 658 38.17 17.11 25.87
CA ASP A 658 37.88 15.72 26.18
C ASP A 658 37.23 15.00 24.96
N GLN A 659 37.19 13.69 24.99
CA GLN A 659 36.63 12.85 23.93
C GLN A 659 36.00 11.62 24.56
N LEU A 660 34.90 11.12 23.95
CA LEU A 660 34.37 9.81 24.28
C LEU A 660 35.35 8.71 23.78
N ILE A 661 35.68 7.78 24.67
CA ILE A 661 36.59 6.64 24.34
C ILE A 661 35.81 5.34 24.16
N GLU A 662 34.88 5.09 25.09
CA GLU A 662 34.21 3.77 25.14
C GLU A 662 32.76 3.93 25.58
N ALA A 663 31.89 3.05 25.09
CA ALA A 663 30.54 2.85 25.58
C ALA A 663 30.22 1.35 25.62
N LYS A 664 29.60 0.88 26.69
CA LYS A 664 29.22 -0.54 26.91
C LYS A 664 27.79 -0.66 27.35
N LEU A 665 27.15 -1.74 26.94
CA LEU A 665 25.82 -2.16 27.42
C LEU A 665 25.99 -2.97 28.71
N THR A 666 25.18 -2.68 29.73
CA THR A 666 25.22 -3.39 31.02
C THR A 666 23.83 -3.68 31.56
N SER A 667 23.72 -4.70 32.43
CA SER A 667 22.50 -5.08 33.12
C SER A 667 22.12 -4.18 34.31
N GLY A 668 22.98 -3.25 34.68
CA GLY A 668 22.79 -2.38 35.86
C GLY A 668 23.50 -2.83 37.14
N SER A 669 24.11 -4.02 37.15
CA SER A 669 24.79 -4.63 38.32
C SER A 669 26.26 -4.95 38.03
N ALA A 670 26.80 -4.61 36.88
CA ALA A 670 28.15 -4.93 36.47
C ALA A 670 29.24 -4.22 37.30
N GLU A 671 30.42 -4.80 37.30
CA GLU A 671 31.63 -4.17 37.78
C GLU A 671 32.38 -3.48 36.64
N VAL A 672 32.71 -2.23 36.85
CA VAL A 672 33.36 -1.39 35.84
C VAL A 672 34.87 -1.31 36.16
N MET A 673 35.67 -1.61 35.12
CA MET A 673 37.12 -1.31 35.20
C MET A 673 37.50 -0.29 34.12
N ILE A 674 38.25 0.73 34.51
CA ILE A 674 38.81 1.76 33.62
C ILE A 674 40.35 1.66 33.71
N ALA A 675 40.98 1.56 32.53
CA ALA A 675 42.45 1.51 32.47
C ALA A 675 43.05 2.75 31.85
N ALA A 676 44.16 3.23 32.40
CA ALA A 676 44.89 4.37 31.96
C ALA A 676 46.18 3.95 31.25
N ARG A 677 46.72 4.80 30.36
CA ARG A 677 47.83 4.52 29.43
C ARG A 677 49.14 4.22 30.16
N GLU A 678 49.33 4.83 31.32
CA GLU A 678 50.51 4.59 32.20
C GLU A 678 50.41 3.33 33.07
N GLY A 679 49.46 2.41 32.68
CA GLY A 679 49.36 1.06 33.22
C GLY A 679 48.67 0.95 34.57
N LYS A 680 47.79 1.88 34.93
CA LYS A 680 46.93 1.81 36.12
C LYS A 680 45.52 1.48 35.73
N ALA A 681 44.79 0.77 36.60
CA ALA A 681 43.38 0.49 36.42
C ALA A 681 42.60 0.62 37.75
N ILE A 682 41.35 1.04 37.67
CA ILE A 682 40.44 1.12 38.80
C ILE A 682 39.26 0.20 38.59
N ARG A 683 38.82 -0.55 39.63
CA ARG A 683 37.63 -1.40 39.63
C ARG A 683 36.62 -0.87 40.64
N PHE A 684 35.39 -0.69 40.28
CA PHE A 684 34.27 -0.28 41.11
C PHE A 684 32.93 -0.81 40.60
N ASN A 685 31.94 -0.89 41.50
CA ASN A 685 30.60 -1.33 41.12
C ASN A 685 29.85 -0.20 40.41
N GLU A 686 29.18 -0.50 39.30
CA GLU A 686 28.41 0.46 38.48
C GLU A 686 27.25 1.11 39.26
N ASN A 687 26.76 0.53 40.36
CA ASN A 687 25.73 1.10 41.22
C ASN A 687 26.19 2.44 41.86
N THR A 688 27.51 2.66 41.95
CA THR A 688 28.08 3.95 42.38
C THR A 688 27.87 5.07 41.35
N VAL A 689 27.49 4.74 40.14
CA VAL A 689 27.16 5.65 39.04
C VAL A 689 25.65 5.68 38.87
N ARG A 690 24.99 6.72 39.38
CA ARG A 690 23.55 6.87 39.19
C ARG A 690 23.20 7.11 37.73
N PRO A 691 22.07 6.55 37.22
CA PRO A 691 21.59 6.83 35.88
C PRO A 691 21.27 8.32 35.71
N ILE A 692 21.76 8.91 34.60
CA ILE A 692 21.57 10.31 34.22
C ILE A 692 21.03 10.37 32.79
N GLY A 693 20.12 11.31 32.51
CA GLY A 693 19.58 11.52 31.16
C GLY A 693 20.66 11.89 30.11
N ARG A 694 20.36 11.75 28.86
CA ARG A 694 21.30 11.92 27.73
C ARG A 694 22.11 13.21 27.71
N VAL A 695 21.56 14.33 28.16
CA VAL A 695 22.19 15.65 28.17
C VAL A 695 23.09 15.90 29.39
N GLY A 696 23.37 14.91 30.23
CA GLY A 696 24.26 15.04 31.36
C GLY A 696 25.75 14.87 31.02
N ALA A 697 26.69 15.51 31.71
CA ALA A 697 28.12 15.39 31.50
C ALA A 697 28.78 14.17 32.19
N GLY A 698 28.09 13.50 33.11
CA GLY A 698 28.66 12.39 33.86
C GLY A 698 29.36 12.81 35.15
N VAL A 699 30.10 11.87 35.75
CA VAL A 699 30.82 12.00 37.03
C VAL A 699 32.25 11.44 36.89
N ARG A 700 33.15 11.75 37.78
CA ARG A 700 34.53 11.25 37.77
C ARG A 700 34.58 9.74 38.01
N GLY A 701 35.12 8.98 37.03
CA GLY A 701 35.35 7.55 37.07
C GLY A 701 36.73 7.19 37.66
N ILE A 702 37.79 7.78 37.14
CA ILE A 702 39.18 7.61 37.57
C ILE A 702 39.86 9.00 37.72
N SER A 703 40.85 9.10 38.61
CA SER A 703 41.73 10.25 38.70
C SER A 703 43.05 9.92 38.00
N LEU A 704 43.31 10.61 36.91
CA LEU A 704 44.51 10.46 36.10
C LEU A 704 45.66 11.32 36.64
N ASP A 705 46.90 10.87 36.46
CA ASP A 705 48.06 11.69 36.66
C ASP A 705 48.23 12.66 35.47
N GLU A 706 49.10 13.71 35.62
CA GLU A 706 49.29 14.72 34.58
C GLU A 706 49.84 14.07 33.26
N GLY A 707 49.17 14.28 32.14
CA GLY A 707 49.56 13.74 30.86
C GLY A 707 49.12 12.27 30.60
N ASP A 708 48.42 11.63 31.56
CA ASP A 708 47.84 10.27 31.37
C ASP A 708 46.44 10.35 30.80
N GLU A 709 45.99 9.32 30.12
CA GLU A 709 44.68 9.24 29.46
C GLU A 709 44.07 7.85 29.63
N VAL A 710 42.75 7.73 29.58
CA VAL A 710 42.04 6.47 29.56
C VAL A 710 42.21 5.79 28.20
N VAL A 711 42.55 4.48 28.20
CA VAL A 711 42.72 3.65 26.98
C VAL A 711 41.60 2.69 26.75
N GLY A 712 40.79 2.42 27.78
CA GLY A 712 39.61 1.52 27.62
C GLY A 712 38.87 1.34 28.94
N MET A 713 37.66 0.82 28.78
CA MET A 713 36.74 0.48 29.85
C MET A 713 36.11 -0.91 29.57
N ILE A 714 36.09 -1.78 30.58
CA ILE A 714 35.36 -3.03 30.55
C ILE A 714 34.29 -3.04 31.61
N CYS A 715 33.21 -3.78 31.31
CA CYS A 715 32.12 -4.07 32.25
C CYS A 715 32.02 -5.58 32.40
N ILE A 716 32.07 -6.08 33.63
CA ILE A 716 32.10 -7.48 33.97
C ILE A 716 30.86 -7.76 34.82
N GLU A 717 30.04 -8.74 34.40
CA GLU A 717 28.85 -9.14 35.13
C GLU A 717 29.24 -9.87 36.44
N PRO A 718 28.48 -9.70 37.54
CA PRO A 718 28.74 -10.38 38.78
C PRO A 718 28.76 -11.91 38.62
N ASN A 719 29.73 -12.54 39.27
CA ASN A 719 29.92 -14.01 39.23
C ASN A 719 30.35 -14.57 37.86
N SER A 720 30.86 -13.75 36.94
CA SER A 720 31.47 -14.26 35.74
C SER A 720 32.90 -14.79 36.02
N SER A 721 33.30 -15.86 35.31
CA SER A 721 34.67 -16.43 35.40
C SER A 721 35.65 -15.72 34.43
N GLN A 722 35.51 -14.41 34.27
CA GLN A 722 36.30 -13.64 33.31
C GLN A 722 37.62 -13.14 33.92
N ASP A 723 38.72 -13.29 33.20
CA ASP A 723 40.01 -12.68 33.47
C ASP A 723 40.11 -11.29 32.81
N VAL A 724 40.99 -10.48 33.40
CA VAL A 724 41.36 -9.20 32.80
C VAL A 724 42.59 -9.36 31.90
N LEU A 725 42.41 -9.25 30.60
CA LEU A 725 43.52 -9.23 29.65
C LEU A 725 43.97 -7.77 29.43
N VAL A 726 45.27 -7.54 29.48
CA VAL A 726 45.89 -6.26 29.14
C VAL A 726 46.96 -6.46 28.10
N LEU A 727 47.00 -5.53 27.15
CA LEU A 727 47.99 -5.51 26.06
C LEU A 727 48.68 -4.15 25.91
N SER A 728 49.97 -4.15 25.69
CA SER A 728 50.76 -3.01 25.42
C SER A 728 51.17 -2.84 23.93
N GLU A 729 51.59 -1.67 23.53
CA GLU A 729 51.86 -1.25 22.16
C GLU A 729 52.92 -2.14 21.47
N ASN A 730 53.87 -2.66 22.23
CA ASN A 730 54.95 -3.50 21.71
C ASN A 730 54.64 -5.02 21.73
N GLY A 731 53.38 -5.43 21.86
CA GLY A 731 52.95 -6.82 21.78
C GLY A 731 53.14 -7.64 23.06
N TYR A 732 53.32 -7.01 24.19
CA TYR A 732 53.37 -7.70 25.50
C TYR A 732 52.00 -7.60 26.15
N GLY A 733 51.56 -8.73 26.72
CA GLY A 733 50.28 -8.79 27.41
C GLY A 733 50.21 -9.96 28.37
N LYS A 734 49.12 -10.01 29.16
CA LYS A 734 48.88 -11.08 30.13
C LYS A 734 47.40 -11.11 30.50
N ARG A 735 46.96 -12.25 30.99
CA ARG A 735 45.72 -12.37 31.74
C ARG A 735 46.00 -12.17 33.22
N THR A 736 45.07 -11.60 33.98
CA THR A 736 45.12 -11.44 35.41
C THR A 736 43.76 -11.74 35.97
N ASP A 737 43.74 -12.56 37.03
CA ASP A 737 42.50 -12.88 37.75
C ASP A 737 41.84 -11.57 38.26
N LEU A 738 40.54 -11.50 38.10
CA LEU A 738 39.75 -10.35 38.53
C LEU A 738 39.89 -10.06 40.04
N ASP A 739 40.07 -11.06 40.84
CA ASP A 739 40.23 -10.95 42.30
C ASP A 739 41.52 -10.23 42.72
N GLU A 740 42.51 -10.14 41.86
CA GLU A 740 43.71 -9.32 42.12
C GLU A 740 43.44 -7.81 42.13
N TYR A 741 42.26 -7.41 41.55
CA TYR A 741 41.83 -6.01 41.53
C TYR A 741 40.78 -5.77 42.61
N ARG A 742 41.17 -5.10 43.68
CA ARG A 742 40.22 -4.73 44.76
C ARG A 742 39.13 -3.79 44.27
N ILE A 743 37.91 -4.04 44.68
CA ILE A 743 36.78 -3.13 44.44
C ILE A 743 37.01 -1.85 45.29
N THR A 744 36.92 -0.68 44.64
CA THR A 744 37.13 0.62 45.30
C THR A 744 35.95 1.56 44.97
N ASN A 745 35.92 2.71 45.61
CA ASN A 745 35.05 3.79 45.18
C ASN A 745 35.54 4.39 43.87
N ARG A 746 34.60 4.76 42.96
CA ARG A 746 34.94 5.52 41.72
C ARG A 746 35.71 6.80 42.02
N GLY A 747 36.49 7.28 41.04
CA GLY A 747 37.24 8.55 41.18
C GLY A 747 38.57 8.41 41.89
N GLY A 748 39.02 7.20 42.26
CA GLY A 748 40.37 6.94 42.79
C GLY A 748 41.45 6.92 41.70
N LYS A 749 42.74 6.84 42.13
CA LYS A 749 43.90 6.73 41.20
C LYS A 749 44.12 5.34 40.61
N GLY A 750 43.37 4.33 41.06
CA GLY A 750 43.54 2.93 40.63
C GLY A 750 44.79 2.24 41.17
N VAL A 751 45.01 1.00 40.68
CA VAL A 751 46.18 0.14 41.02
C VAL A 751 46.96 -0.19 39.76
N LYS A 752 48.21 -0.57 39.89
CA LYS A 752 49.04 -0.97 38.72
C LYS A 752 48.46 -2.25 38.12
N THR A 753 48.22 -2.24 36.81
CA THR A 753 47.71 -3.38 36.06
C THR A 753 48.77 -4.04 35.15
N ILE A 754 49.74 -3.29 34.68
CA ILE A 754 50.91 -3.78 33.92
C ILE A 754 52.12 -2.93 34.31
N ASN A 755 53.30 -3.51 34.24
CA ASN A 755 54.54 -2.76 34.46
C ASN A 755 55.03 -2.19 33.13
N ILE A 756 54.91 -0.88 32.97
CA ILE A 756 55.34 -0.16 31.77
C ILE A 756 56.87 -0.01 31.78
N THR A 757 57.54 -0.40 30.71
CA THR A 757 58.98 -0.30 30.47
C THR A 757 59.20 0.03 28.99
N GLU A 758 60.44 0.42 28.61
CA GLU A 758 60.76 0.63 27.15
C GLU A 758 60.50 -0.62 26.32
N LYS A 759 60.64 -1.81 26.91
CA LYS A 759 60.38 -3.09 26.23
C LYS A 759 58.93 -3.36 26.00
N THR A 760 58.06 -3.04 26.91
CA THR A 760 56.61 -3.28 26.78
C THR A 760 55.89 -2.17 26.00
N GLY A 761 56.38 -0.94 26.07
CA GLY A 761 55.63 0.23 25.62
C GLY A 761 54.44 0.53 26.54
N LYS A 762 53.61 1.51 26.22
CA LYS A 762 52.46 1.94 26.98
C LYS A 762 51.29 0.99 26.83
N LEU A 763 50.35 1.01 27.76
CA LEU A 763 49.11 0.24 27.68
C LEU A 763 48.20 0.78 26.55
N ILE A 764 47.65 -0.12 25.75
CA ILE A 764 46.75 0.25 24.63
C ILE A 764 45.35 -0.39 24.74
N SER A 765 45.22 -1.54 25.41
CA SER A 765 43.91 -2.24 25.51
C SER A 765 43.76 -2.95 26.83
N ILE A 766 42.53 -2.97 27.31
CA ILE A 766 42.01 -3.82 28.37
C ILE A 766 40.77 -4.56 27.89
N GLN A 767 40.69 -5.88 28.08
CA GLN A 767 39.59 -6.74 27.67
C GLN A 767 39.19 -7.69 28.81
N ALA A 768 37.90 -8.02 28.90
CA ALA A 768 37.40 -9.12 29.71
C ALA A 768 37.37 -10.40 28.86
N VAL A 769 37.98 -11.47 29.33
CA VAL A 769 38.16 -12.69 28.51
C VAL A 769 37.94 -13.96 29.37
N THR A 770 37.56 -15.05 28.71
CA THR A 770 37.46 -16.42 29.26
C THR A 770 38.36 -17.36 28.47
N ASP A 771 38.54 -18.59 28.96
CA ASP A 771 39.29 -19.62 28.21
C ASP A 771 38.62 -20.04 26.91
N GLU A 772 37.33 -19.79 26.77
CA GLU A 772 36.52 -20.07 25.57
C GLU A 772 36.58 -18.94 24.53
N ASN A 773 37.44 -17.97 24.73
CA ASN A 773 37.62 -16.85 23.79
C ASN A 773 38.89 -17.04 22.95
N ASP A 774 38.84 -16.51 21.74
CA ASP A 774 40.00 -16.23 20.93
C ASP A 774 40.26 -14.73 20.87
N LEU A 775 41.50 -14.34 20.72
CA LEU A 775 41.88 -12.95 20.48
C LEU A 775 42.14 -12.69 18.99
N MET A 776 41.49 -11.71 18.47
CA MET A 776 41.87 -11.10 17.21
C MET A 776 42.70 -9.86 17.47
N ILE A 777 43.98 -9.93 17.12
CA ILE A 777 44.93 -8.84 17.29
C ILE A 777 45.23 -8.28 15.90
N ILE A 778 45.08 -6.97 15.74
CA ILE A 778 45.29 -6.26 14.47
C ILE A 778 46.41 -5.26 14.70
N ASN A 779 47.46 -5.31 13.86
CA ASN A 779 48.52 -4.33 13.90
C ASN A 779 48.23 -3.14 12.92
N ARG A 780 49.02 -2.08 12.99
CA ARG A 780 48.88 -0.89 12.12
C ARG A 780 49.13 -1.19 10.65
N SER A 781 49.87 -2.21 10.35
CA SER A 781 50.11 -2.68 8.95
C SER A 781 48.92 -3.49 8.39
N GLY A 782 47.84 -3.68 9.15
CA GLY A 782 46.62 -4.41 8.74
C GLY A 782 46.74 -5.94 8.80
N LEU A 783 47.82 -6.49 9.39
CA LEU A 783 47.95 -7.95 9.63
C LEU A 783 47.07 -8.31 10.85
N THR A 784 46.23 -9.32 10.67
CA THR A 784 45.35 -9.84 11.72
C THR A 784 45.84 -11.21 12.14
N ILE A 785 46.00 -11.44 13.42
CA ILE A 785 46.33 -12.74 14.03
C ILE A 785 45.22 -13.14 14.98
N ARG A 786 44.82 -14.40 14.90
CA ARG A 786 43.90 -15.02 15.87
C ARG A 786 44.68 -15.97 16.75
N THR A 787 44.55 -15.83 18.07
CA THR A 787 45.22 -16.65 19.08
C THR A 787 44.25 -17.04 20.18
N ALA A 788 44.27 -18.25 20.64
CA ALA A 788 43.41 -18.69 21.71
C ALA A 788 43.83 -18.05 23.06
N VAL A 789 42.88 -17.62 23.85
CA VAL A 789 43.11 -16.97 25.16
C VAL A 789 43.69 -17.91 26.18
N ASP A 790 43.36 -19.22 26.15
CA ASP A 790 43.90 -20.26 27.00
C ASP A 790 45.44 -20.38 26.93
N GLN A 791 46.04 -19.99 25.82
CA GLN A 791 47.48 -19.98 25.61
C GLN A 791 48.22 -18.81 26.25
N ILE A 792 47.46 -17.82 26.73
CA ILE A 792 48.05 -16.64 27.38
C ILE A 792 48.13 -16.91 28.89
N ARG A 793 49.36 -16.82 29.41
CA ARG A 793 49.60 -17.10 30.83
C ARG A 793 48.86 -16.13 31.74
N VAL A 794 48.22 -16.68 32.76
CA VAL A 794 47.70 -15.90 33.89
C VAL A 794 48.91 -15.45 34.74
N ALA A 795 48.98 -14.16 35.08
CA ALA A 795 50.08 -13.56 35.77
C ALA A 795 49.62 -12.39 36.65
N GLY A 796 50.30 -12.17 37.79
CA GLY A 796 49.94 -11.15 38.72
C GLY A 796 49.94 -9.72 38.10
N ARG A 797 49.07 -8.83 38.61
CA ARG A 797 48.76 -7.51 38.00
C ARG A 797 49.95 -6.58 37.82
N ALA A 798 51.02 -6.66 38.63
CA ALA A 798 52.20 -5.80 38.56
C ALA A 798 53.31 -6.34 37.64
N THR A 799 53.09 -7.45 36.94
CA THR A 799 54.15 -8.03 36.05
C THR A 799 54.16 -7.34 34.66
N GLN A 800 55.23 -7.56 33.91
CA GLN A 800 55.40 -7.05 32.51
C GLN A 800 54.55 -7.85 31.49
N GLY A 801 54.05 -9.05 31.86
CA GLY A 801 53.41 -9.98 30.97
C GLY A 801 54.38 -10.74 30.07
N VAL A 802 53.84 -11.43 29.08
CA VAL A 802 54.56 -12.24 28.06
C VAL A 802 54.37 -11.64 26.69
N ARG A 803 55.27 -11.97 25.73
CA ARG A 803 55.07 -11.53 24.38
C ARG A 803 54.00 -12.39 23.71
N ILE A 804 52.91 -11.77 23.29
CA ILE A 804 51.74 -12.40 22.66
C ILE A 804 51.93 -12.44 21.15
N ILE A 805 52.49 -11.36 20.56
CA ILE A 805 52.69 -11.20 19.14
C ILE A 805 54.12 -10.71 18.86
N ASN A 806 54.74 -11.20 17.77
CA ASN A 806 55.98 -10.66 17.23
C ASN A 806 55.66 -9.61 16.19
N LEU A 807 55.92 -8.35 16.53
CA LEU A 807 55.75 -7.21 15.64
C LEU A 807 57.02 -7.01 14.80
N ARG A 808 56.87 -6.55 13.56
CA ARG A 808 57.95 -6.08 12.72
C ARG A 808 58.47 -4.75 13.30
N GLU A 809 59.76 -4.45 12.97
CA GLU A 809 60.41 -3.19 13.41
C GLU A 809 59.58 -1.99 12.90
N GLY A 810 59.17 -1.11 13.81
CA GLY A 810 58.37 0.07 13.50
C GLY A 810 56.85 -0.17 13.47
N ASP A 811 56.35 -1.42 13.67
CA ASP A 811 54.93 -1.72 13.74
C ASP A 811 54.44 -1.73 15.20
N ALA A 812 53.16 -1.48 15.41
CA ALA A 812 52.50 -1.49 16.71
C ALA A 812 51.13 -2.10 16.63
N ILE A 813 50.58 -2.59 17.74
CA ILE A 813 49.17 -3.07 17.78
C ILE A 813 48.21 -1.88 17.62
N ALA A 814 47.25 -2.06 16.76
CA ALA A 814 46.18 -1.08 16.49
C ALA A 814 44.90 -1.37 17.27
N SER A 815 44.42 -2.64 17.28
CA SER A 815 43.21 -3.07 17.95
C SER A 815 43.31 -4.52 18.43
N VAL A 816 42.57 -4.82 19.52
CA VAL A 816 42.48 -6.17 20.09
C VAL A 816 41.03 -6.41 20.48
N ILE A 817 40.49 -7.56 20.02
CA ILE A 817 39.11 -7.92 20.32
C ILE A 817 39.05 -9.39 20.73
N ALA A 818 38.33 -9.68 21.78
CA ALA A 818 37.98 -11.03 22.18
C ALA A 818 36.75 -11.52 21.39
N VAL A 819 36.83 -12.68 20.78
CA VAL A 819 35.76 -13.33 20.01
C VAL A 819 35.52 -14.73 20.58
N PRO A 820 34.30 -15.33 20.47
CA PRO A 820 34.08 -16.71 20.89
C PRO A 820 34.99 -17.66 20.10
N ALA A 821 35.51 -18.70 20.79
CA ALA A 821 36.20 -19.79 20.07
C ALA A 821 35.16 -20.62 19.31
N ASN A 822 35.42 -21.00 18.06
CA ASN A 822 34.58 -21.94 17.35
C ASN A 822 34.76 -23.34 17.95
N GLU A 823 33.65 -23.99 18.28
CA GLU A 823 33.63 -25.42 18.58
C GLU A 823 34.17 -26.17 17.36
N GLU A 824 35.25 -26.97 17.52
CA GLU A 824 35.77 -27.84 16.48
C GLU A 824 34.70 -28.92 16.20
N GLU A 825 34.25 -29.06 14.97
CA GLU A 825 33.71 -30.35 14.50
C GLU A 825 34.81 -31.39 14.67
N GLU A 826 34.61 -32.40 15.49
CA GLU A 826 35.48 -33.57 15.62
C GLU A 826 35.70 -34.16 14.22
N PRO A 827 36.96 -34.42 13.82
CA PRO A 827 37.20 -35.07 12.54
C PRO A 827 36.58 -36.47 12.57
N ALA A 828 35.68 -36.70 11.63
CA ALA A 828 35.14 -38.05 11.41
C ALA A 828 36.29 -39.03 11.25
N VAL A 829 36.43 -39.96 12.18
CA VAL A 829 37.36 -41.06 12.16
C VAL A 829 37.02 -41.93 10.93
N LEU A 830 37.79 -41.80 9.85
CA LEU A 830 37.83 -42.77 8.78
C LEU A 830 38.63 -43.96 9.26
N ASP A 831 37.99 -44.98 9.77
CA ASP A 831 38.54 -46.29 9.99
C ASP A 831 38.88 -46.98 8.64
N GLY A 832 40.11 -47.32 8.52
CA GLY A 832 40.51 -48.61 8.08
C GLY A 832 40.88 -48.92 6.62
N ALA A 833 42.13 -48.91 6.41
CA ALA A 833 42.96 -49.99 5.75
C ALA A 833 42.66 -50.45 4.32
N GLY A 834 43.67 -50.24 3.49
CA GLY A 834 43.83 -50.95 2.22
C GLY A 834 44.87 -50.25 1.34
N ALA A 835 46.16 -50.55 1.63
CA ALA A 835 47.25 -50.20 0.69
C ALA A 835 47.45 -51.38 -0.30
N PRO A 836 48.41 -51.32 -1.22
CA PRO A 836 48.24 -50.78 -2.58
C PRO A 836 48.58 -51.89 -3.57
N GLU A 837 48.26 -51.73 -4.83
CA GLU A 837 48.97 -52.39 -5.91
C GLU A 837 49.11 -51.53 -7.17
N SER A 838 50.31 -51.54 -7.66
CA SER A 838 50.84 -50.88 -8.84
C SER A 838 50.40 -51.58 -10.13
N GLU A 839 50.56 -50.84 -11.20
CA GLU A 839 50.97 -51.16 -12.54
C GLU A 839 50.07 -50.60 -13.61
N SER A 840 50.63 -49.77 -14.36
CA SER A 840 51.30 -49.74 -15.67
C SER A 840 50.38 -49.31 -16.81
N GLU A 841 50.84 -48.29 -17.47
CA GLU A 841 50.82 -47.92 -18.89
C GLU A 841 49.99 -48.77 -19.88
N GLU A 842 49.23 -48.11 -20.71
CA GLU A 842 49.42 -48.04 -22.16
C GLU A 842 48.25 -47.41 -22.89
N ASN A 843 48.53 -46.34 -23.51
CA ASN A 843 48.42 -45.98 -24.93
C ASN A 843 47.21 -46.36 -25.77
N VAL A 844 46.87 -45.34 -26.59
CA VAL A 844 46.47 -45.42 -28.02
C VAL A 844 45.03 -45.06 -28.35
N SER A 845 44.95 -43.82 -28.78
CA SER A 845 44.44 -43.33 -30.09
C SER A 845 43.05 -43.64 -30.56
N LYS A 846 42.45 -42.51 -30.96
CA LYS A 846 41.69 -42.19 -32.21
C LYS A 846 40.29 -42.70 -32.47
N GLU A 847 39.58 -41.70 -32.96
CA GLU A 847 38.55 -41.72 -34.01
C GLU A 847 37.14 -42.12 -33.60
N GLN A 848 36.25 -41.29 -33.62
CA GLN A 848 35.48 -40.52 -34.60
C GLN A 848 34.55 -39.50 -33.92
#